data_5559efaad5735c898b53ab80410960a4
#
_entry.id   5559efaad5735c898b53ab80410960a4
#
_cell.length_a   1.000
_cell.length_b   1.000
_cell.length_c   1.000
_cell.angle_alpha   90.00
_cell.angle_beta   90.00
_cell.angle_gamma   90.00
#
_symmetry.space_group_name_H-M   'P 1'
#
loop_
_entity.id
_entity.type
_entity.pdbx_description
1 polymer ?
#
loop_
_entity_poly.entity_id
_entity_poly.type
_entity_poly.pdbx_seq_one_letter_code
_entity_poly.pdbx_strand_id
1 'polypeptide(L)'
;QRQMCIRDSDMRETETKVLPVLEMSCAVCAGNVESTVQALSGVEKASVNFAAGTLTVTYNPSVITLEVMQAAVQAAGYDLIVEAEDPVAMQEEKARMHYKILRRNTIGAWTLSIPLALLGMVFMHVPFGNWIMMVLALAIMIFFGRSFYVNGVRHALKGKANMDTLVALSTSIAFLFSLFNTLCPGFWLGKGLEPHVYYEASGVIIAFVLLGKLMEERAKNSTSSAIKGLMGLQPKTARLVTDGREEEVPISNLQVGNVVSVRPGEKIPVDGTLLQGSSSVDESMLSGEPIPVEKNAGDRVLAGTINQKGAFTMEATSVGGTTVLAQIVQMVQSAQGSKAPVQRIVDKISGIFVPVVVLLSFLTFVCWLVIGGESYFSYALLSAVSVLVIACPCALGLATPTALMVGMGKGAEQHILIKDAFALENLCKVDTVVLDKTGTLTEGVPVVTDSYWISDDNIRYLDVLYTAEQKSEHPLASAILCWLEESGAKVCEAENFESLTGRGVRIQVEGVTYWVGSQGLLDIFQAGIPEKVRKQIGQWQEDGQSVVFYGQETRLLAVLAISDRIKPTSAEAVKELKKQGIEVHLLTGDGVRTAERVAATLDIGYYKAEVMPNDKEEYIISLQQQGKKVAMVGDGINDSQALARADVSIAMGKGTDIAMDVAMVTLITSDLLLLPGAIRLSKQTVRLIYQNLFWAFIYNVIGIPLAAGVLFPINGLLLNPMLASAAMAFSSVSVVLNSLRLKFMK
;
A
#
# COMPACT_ATOMS: atom_id res chain seq x y z
N GLN A 1 14.87 -19.63 38.43
CA GLN A 1 15.62 -19.88 37.18
C GLN A 1 15.16 -21.13 36.39
N ARG A 2 14.30 -22.02 36.94
CA ARG A 2 13.76 -23.20 36.22
C ARG A 2 12.35 -23.01 35.61
N GLN A 3 11.70 -21.91 35.86
CA GLN A 3 10.37 -21.58 35.25
C GLN A 3 10.43 -20.63 34.05
N MET A 4 11.61 -20.13 33.72
CA MET A 4 11.80 -19.23 32.57
C MET A 4 12.25 -19.94 31.28
N CYS A 5 12.65 -21.20 31.35
CA CYS A 5 13.10 -22.00 30.19
C CYS A 5 11.99 -22.86 29.51
N ILE A 6 10.73 -22.77 29.93
CA ILE A 6 9.63 -23.57 29.35
C ILE A 6 8.72 -22.72 28.44
N ARG A 7 9.00 -21.41 28.29
CA ARG A 7 8.21 -20.52 27.40
C ARG A 7 8.79 -20.27 26.02
N ASP A 8 10.02 -20.71 25.73
CA ASP A 8 10.69 -20.49 24.44
C ASP A 8 10.64 -21.69 23.47
N SER A 9 9.96 -22.78 23.82
CA SER A 9 9.84 -23.96 22.95
C SER A 9 8.54 -24.08 22.15
N ASP A 10 7.67 -23.06 22.19
CA ASP A 10 6.42 -22.98 21.40
C ASP A 10 6.36 -21.74 20.49
N MET A 11 7.49 -21.28 19.96
CA MET A 11 7.45 -20.44 18.76
C MET A 11 7.01 -21.35 17.60
N ARG A 12 5.69 -21.41 17.39
CA ARG A 12 5.08 -22.04 16.22
C ARG A 12 5.66 -21.32 15.01
N GLU A 13 6.46 -22.03 14.19
CA GLU A 13 6.89 -21.52 12.90
C GLU A 13 5.62 -21.29 12.06
N THR A 14 5.09 -20.08 12.08
CA THR A 14 4.00 -19.69 11.20
C THR A 14 4.58 -19.00 9.97
N GLU A 15 4.15 -19.44 8.81
CA GLU A 15 4.53 -18.87 7.52
C GLU A 15 3.37 -18.04 6.96
N THR A 16 3.66 -16.86 6.41
CA THR A 16 2.66 -16.05 5.70
C THR A 16 2.93 -16.09 4.20
N LYS A 17 1.94 -16.55 3.43
CA LYS A 17 2.01 -16.59 1.97
C LYS A 17 0.85 -15.84 1.33
N VAL A 18 1.14 -15.26 0.15
CA VAL A 18 0.14 -14.65 -0.73
C VAL A 18 -0.05 -15.55 -1.94
N LEU A 19 -1.24 -16.11 -2.09
CA LEU A 19 -1.57 -17.09 -3.12
C LEU A 19 -2.65 -16.53 -4.05
N PRO A 20 -2.51 -16.66 -5.39
CA PRO A 20 -3.55 -16.26 -6.33
C PRO A 20 -4.80 -17.15 -6.23
N VAL A 21 -5.98 -16.54 -6.16
CA VAL A 21 -7.29 -17.19 -6.16
C VAL A 21 -8.01 -16.90 -7.46
N LEU A 22 -8.54 -17.93 -8.08
CA LEU A 22 -9.25 -17.86 -9.35
C LEU A 22 -10.75 -18.10 -9.18
N GLU A 23 -11.52 -17.72 -10.22
CA GLU A 23 -12.97 -17.95 -10.32
C GLU A 23 -13.84 -17.17 -9.31
N MET A 24 -13.29 -16.19 -8.60
CA MET A 24 -14.07 -15.27 -7.78
C MET A 24 -14.82 -14.27 -8.66
N SER A 25 -16.14 -14.31 -8.65
CA SER A 25 -16.99 -13.40 -9.45
C SER A 25 -17.57 -12.22 -8.68
N CYS A 26 -17.43 -12.21 -7.34
CA CYS A 26 -17.99 -11.15 -6.48
C CYS A 26 -17.32 -11.15 -5.08
N ALA A 27 -17.53 -10.06 -4.31
CA ALA A 27 -17.00 -9.94 -2.95
C ALA A 27 -17.50 -11.04 -1.99
N VAL A 28 -18.74 -11.52 -2.16
CA VAL A 28 -19.27 -12.64 -1.38
C VAL A 28 -18.46 -13.92 -1.64
N CYS A 29 -17.99 -14.11 -2.89
CA CYS A 29 -17.14 -15.23 -3.25
C CYS A 29 -15.81 -15.19 -2.48
N ALA A 30 -15.19 -13.99 -2.37
CA ALA A 30 -13.98 -13.78 -1.59
C ALA A 30 -14.20 -14.12 -0.10
N GLY A 31 -15.32 -13.67 0.50
CA GLY A 31 -15.70 -14.02 1.87
C GLY A 31 -15.89 -15.53 2.06
N ASN A 32 -16.41 -16.24 1.06
CA ASN A 32 -16.57 -17.68 1.09
C ASN A 32 -15.22 -18.42 1.07
N VAL A 33 -14.27 -18.00 0.23
CA VAL A 33 -12.92 -18.57 0.20
C VAL A 33 -12.23 -18.32 1.54
N GLU A 34 -12.28 -17.08 2.04
CA GLU A 34 -11.70 -16.68 3.32
C GLU A 34 -12.22 -17.54 4.48
N SER A 35 -13.55 -17.66 4.61
CA SER A 35 -14.17 -18.46 5.66
C SER A 35 -13.84 -19.96 5.53
N THR A 36 -13.70 -20.47 4.31
CA THR A 36 -13.32 -21.85 4.05
C THR A 36 -11.89 -22.13 4.51
N VAL A 37 -10.95 -21.26 4.16
CA VAL A 37 -9.54 -21.43 4.56
C VAL A 37 -9.34 -21.15 6.05
N GLN A 38 -9.99 -20.12 6.60
CA GLN A 38 -9.92 -19.80 8.04
C GLN A 38 -10.44 -20.93 8.94
N ALA A 39 -11.35 -21.76 8.45
CA ALA A 39 -11.89 -22.90 9.20
C ALA A 39 -10.95 -24.11 9.25
N LEU A 40 -9.84 -24.12 8.50
CA LEU A 40 -8.91 -25.24 8.46
C LEU A 40 -7.99 -25.23 9.70
N SER A 41 -7.78 -26.40 10.28
CA SER A 41 -6.85 -26.56 11.41
C SER A 41 -5.42 -26.24 10.96
N GLY A 42 -4.72 -25.40 11.71
CA GLY A 42 -3.36 -24.95 11.38
C GLY A 42 -3.30 -23.61 10.63
N VAL A 43 -4.44 -23.02 10.26
CA VAL A 43 -4.53 -21.65 9.74
C VAL A 43 -4.79 -20.69 10.89
N GLU A 44 -3.89 -19.75 11.10
CA GLU A 44 -4.03 -18.70 12.10
C GLU A 44 -4.88 -17.54 11.57
N LYS A 45 -4.56 -17.10 10.35
CA LYS A 45 -5.25 -15.98 9.70
C LYS A 45 -5.36 -16.20 8.21
N ALA A 46 -6.54 -15.99 7.66
CA ALA A 46 -6.77 -15.94 6.22
C ALA A 46 -7.45 -14.61 5.86
N SER A 47 -7.06 -14.01 4.74
CA SER A 47 -7.67 -12.78 4.21
C SER A 47 -7.65 -12.81 2.69
N VAL A 48 -8.81 -12.63 2.06
CA VAL A 48 -8.94 -12.65 0.60
C VAL A 48 -9.22 -11.25 0.08
N ASN A 49 -8.38 -10.77 -0.83
CA ASN A 49 -8.62 -9.55 -1.56
C ASN A 49 -9.26 -9.87 -2.91
N PHE A 50 -10.53 -9.49 -3.07
CA PHE A 50 -11.28 -9.71 -4.30
C PHE A 50 -10.72 -8.94 -5.50
N ALA A 51 -10.27 -7.70 -5.31
CA ALA A 51 -9.79 -6.86 -6.41
C ALA A 51 -8.42 -7.31 -6.93
N ALA A 52 -7.53 -7.72 -6.03
CA ALA A 52 -6.23 -8.28 -6.37
C ALA A 52 -6.31 -9.76 -6.81
N GLY A 53 -7.39 -10.47 -6.46
CA GLY A 53 -7.54 -11.89 -6.72
C GLY A 53 -6.55 -12.75 -5.90
N THR A 54 -6.24 -12.34 -4.65
CA THR A 54 -5.22 -13.00 -3.81
C THR A 54 -5.78 -13.40 -2.45
N LEU A 55 -5.28 -14.53 -1.93
CA LEU A 55 -5.43 -15.00 -0.56
C LEU A 55 -4.11 -14.78 0.18
N THR A 56 -4.14 -14.00 1.25
CA THR A 56 -3.04 -13.93 2.22
C THR A 56 -3.38 -14.87 3.37
N VAL A 57 -2.53 -15.86 3.61
CA VAL A 57 -2.73 -16.86 4.66
C VAL A 57 -1.50 -16.95 5.56
N THR A 58 -1.73 -16.88 6.88
CA THR A 58 -0.75 -17.18 7.92
C THR A 58 -1.10 -18.55 8.51
N TYR A 59 -0.20 -19.50 8.38
CA TYR A 59 -0.46 -20.89 8.73
C TYR A 59 0.78 -21.57 9.31
N ASN A 60 0.58 -22.70 9.98
CA ASN A 60 1.66 -23.54 10.48
C ASN A 60 1.94 -24.67 9.47
N PRO A 61 3.11 -24.68 8.77
CA PRO A 61 3.45 -25.66 7.75
C PRO A 61 3.52 -27.10 8.28
N SER A 62 3.77 -27.26 9.59
CA SER A 62 3.81 -28.59 10.23
C SER A 62 2.41 -29.20 10.43
N VAL A 63 1.33 -28.40 10.36
CA VAL A 63 -0.05 -28.83 10.61
C VAL A 63 -0.87 -28.93 9.35
N ILE A 64 -0.65 -28.02 8.39
CA ILE A 64 -1.41 -27.97 7.14
C ILE A 64 -0.50 -27.60 5.96
N THR A 65 -0.70 -28.27 4.83
CA THR A 65 0.03 -27.97 3.59
C THR A 65 -0.82 -27.12 2.64
N LEU A 66 -0.17 -26.50 1.66
CA LEU A 66 -0.86 -25.66 0.69
C LEU A 66 -1.80 -26.43 -0.23
N GLU A 67 -1.48 -27.71 -0.52
CA GLU A 67 -2.32 -28.59 -1.33
C GLU A 67 -3.65 -28.91 -0.65
N VAL A 68 -3.65 -29.06 0.69
CA VAL A 68 -4.88 -29.26 1.48
C VAL A 68 -5.75 -28.01 1.42
N MET A 69 -5.15 -26.82 1.51
CA MET A 69 -5.87 -25.57 1.33
C MET A 69 -6.45 -25.43 -0.08
N GLN A 70 -5.68 -25.80 -1.11
CA GLN A 70 -6.12 -25.82 -2.51
C GLN A 70 -7.33 -26.75 -2.67
N ALA A 71 -7.25 -27.96 -2.16
CA ALA A 71 -8.36 -28.91 -2.24
C ALA A 71 -9.64 -28.39 -1.53
N ALA A 72 -9.51 -27.73 -0.38
CA ALA A 72 -10.63 -27.12 0.33
C ALA A 72 -11.25 -25.96 -0.48
N VAL A 73 -10.43 -25.10 -1.10
CA VAL A 73 -10.87 -24.00 -1.94
C VAL A 73 -11.55 -24.53 -3.22
N GLN A 74 -11.01 -25.60 -3.85
CA GLN A 74 -11.62 -26.26 -4.99
C GLN A 74 -12.96 -26.92 -4.62
N ALA A 75 -13.03 -27.55 -3.46
CA ALA A 75 -14.30 -28.11 -2.94
C ALA A 75 -15.34 -27.01 -2.70
N ALA A 76 -14.92 -25.78 -2.39
CA ALA A 76 -15.82 -24.63 -2.28
C ALA A 76 -16.27 -24.07 -3.65
N GLY A 77 -15.65 -24.50 -4.75
CA GLY A 77 -15.99 -24.07 -6.12
C GLY A 77 -15.13 -22.96 -6.68
N TYR A 78 -13.95 -22.76 -6.12
CA TYR A 78 -12.93 -21.79 -6.55
C TYR A 78 -11.61 -22.52 -6.80
N ASP A 79 -10.58 -21.84 -7.30
CA ASP A 79 -9.26 -22.46 -7.49
C ASP A 79 -8.16 -21.61 -6.83
N LEU A 80 -7.11 -22.29 -6.33
CA LEU A 80 -5.96 -21.68 -5.66
C LEU A 80 -4.69 -22.12 -6.37
N ILE A 81 -3.81 -21.20 -6.75
CA ILE A 81 -2.52 -21.50 -7.37
C ILE A 81 -1.48 -21.69 -6.26
N VAL A 82 -0.95 -22.90 -6.11
CA VAL A 82 0.02 -23.26 -5.06
C VAL A 82 1.41 -23.44 -5.63
N GLU A 83 1.54 -24.06 -6.82
CA GLU A 83 2.81 -24.34 -7.49
C GLU A 83 2.90 -23.51 -8.79
N ALA A 84 3.80 -22.54 -8.84
CA ALA A 84 4.23 -21.90 -10.07
C ALA A 84 5.64 -21.33 -9.88
N GLU A 85 6.51 -21.50 -10.87
CA GLU A 85 7.84 -20.86 -10.91
C GLU A 85 7.72 -19.32 -10.89
N ASP A 86 6.66 -18.78 -11.51
CA ASP A 86 6.28 -17.36 -11.43
C ASP A 86 4.75 -17.24 -11.25
N PRO A 87 4.25 -17.17 -10.00
CA PRO A 87 2.82 -17.04 -9.71
C PRO A 87 2.19 -15.79 -10.33
N VAL A 88 2.96 -14.71 -10.43
CA VAL A 88 2.48 -13.41 -10.95
C VAL A 88 2.28 -13.49 -12.47
N ALA A 89 3.24 -14.05 -13.20
CA ALA A 89 3.13 -14.22 -14.64
C ALA A 89 1.96 -15.15 -15.01
N MET A 90 1.79 -16.27 -14.28
CA MET A 90 0.67 -17.19 -14.48
C MET A 90 -0.68 -16.52 -14.17
N GLN A 91 -0.77 -15.73 -13.09
CA GLN A 91 -1.98 -14.97 -12.76
C GLN A 91 -2.33 -13.95 -13.86
N GLU A 92 -1.33 -13.23 -14.39
CA GLU A 92 -1.54 -12.27 -15.49
C GLU A 92 -2.01 -12.98 -16.77
N GLU A 93 -1.43 -14.10 -17.12
CA GLU A 93 -1.85 -14.87 -18.31
C GLU A 93 -3.29 -15.36 -18.18
N LYS A 94 -3.65 -15.95 -17.04
CA LYS A 94 -5.02 -16.40 -16.76
C LYS A 94 -6.00 -15.20 -16.73
N ALA A 95 -5.63 -14.06 -16.15
CA ALA A 95 -6.44 -12.84 -16.16
C ALA A 95 -6.66 -12.31 -17.60
N ARG A 96 -5.62 -12.33 -18.45
CA ARG A 96 -5.72 -11.97 -19.87
C ARG A 96 -6.65 -12.92 -20.65
N MET A 97 -6.55 -14.23 -20.39
CA MET A 97 -7.45 -15.22 -21.00
C MET A 97 -8.90 -15.00 -20.54
N HIS A 98 -9.10 -14.82 -19.23
CA HIS A 98 -10.42 -14.52 -18.67
C HIS A 98 -11.04 -13.27 -19.29
N TYR A 99 -10.28 -12.17 -19.39
CA TYR A 99 -10.73 -10.93 -20.02
C TYR A 99 -11.10 -11.13 -21.50
N LYS A 100 -10.33 -11.92 -22.28
CA LYS A 100 -10.63 -12.22 -23.67
C LYS A 100 -11.94 -13.00 -23.79
N ILE A 101 -12.15 -14.01 -22.94
CA ILE A 101 -13.39 -14.81 -22.90
C ILE A 101 -14.59 -13.92 -22.53
N LEU A 102 -14.44 -13.11 -21.47
CA LEU A 102 -15.50 -12.21 -21.00
C LEU A 102 -15.88 -11.19 -22.09
N ARG A 103 -14.88 -10.60 -22.76
CA ARG A 103 -15.10 -9.68 -23.88
C ARG A 103 -15.84 -10.34 -25.03
N ARG A 104 -15.44 -11.55 -25.42
CA ARG A 104 -16.13 -12.34 -26.48
C ARG A 104 -17.58 -12.63 -26.10
N ASN A 105 -17.81 -13.07 -24.87
CA ASN A 105 -19.15 -13.38 -24.38
C ASN A 105 -20.03 -12.13 -24.30
N THR A 106 -19.49 -11.01 -23.87
CA THR A 106 -20.21 -9.72 -23.83
C THR A 106 -20.62 -9.28 -25.23
N ILE A 107 -19.69 -9.30 -26.19
CA ILE A 107 -20.00 -8.91 -27.58
C ILE A 107 -21.05 -9.86 -28.16
N GLY A 108 -20.91 -11.17 -27.98
CA GLY A 108 -21.89 -12.17 -28.48
C GLY A 108 -23.26 -12.01 -27.84
N ALA A 109 -23.33 -11.78 -26.52
CA ALA A 109 -24.57 -11.52 -25.82
C ALA A 109 -25.29 -10.26 -26.35
N TRP A 110 -24.56 -9.14 -26.56
CA TRP A 110 -25.13 -7.92 -27.12
C TRP A 110 -25.59 -8.07 -28.57
N THR A 111 -24.83 -8.81 -29.39
CA THR A 111 -25.19 -9.08 -30.80
C THR A 111 -26.54 -9.79 -30.92
N LEU A 112 -26.88 -10.69 -29.98
CA LEU A 112 -28.16 -11.36 -29.95
C LEU A 112 -29.26 -10.60 -29.15
N SER A 113 -28.87 -9.85 -28.12
CA SER A 113 -29.81 -9.12 -27.27
C SER A 113 -30.39 -7.90 -27.96
N ILE A 114 -29.67 -7.23 -28.87
CA ILE A 114 -30.20 -6.08 -29.64
C ILE A 114 -31.36 -6.50 -30.53
N PRO A 115 -31.25 -7.53 -31.41
CA PRO A 115 -32.39 -8.02 -32.16
C PRO A 115 -33.53 -8.51 -31.25
N LEU A 116 -33.21 -9.18 -30.16
CA LEU A 116 -34.20 -9.67 -29.20
C LEU A 116 -34.99 -8.51 -28.57
N ALA A 117 -34.34 -7.44 -28.14
CA ALA A 117 -34.99 -6.26 -27.60
C ALA A 117 -35.83 -5.51 -28.66
N LEU A 118 -35.34 -5.40 -29.89
CA LEU A 118 -36.08 -4.79 -30.99
C LEU A 118 -37.37 -5.58 -31.30
N LEU A 119 -37.29 -6.91 -31.32
CA LEU A 119 -38.48 -7.75 -31.51
C LEU A 119 -39.48 -7.61 -30.36
N GLY A 120 -39.01 -7.58 -29.10
CA GLY A 120 -39.91 -7.48 -27.94
C GLY A 120 -40.52 -6.09 -27.72
N MET A 121 -39.85 -5.00 -28.17
CA MET A 121 -40.28 -3.63 -27.87
C MET A 121 -40.87 -2.89 -29.08
N VAL A 122 -40.33 -3.14 -30.28
CA VAL A 122 -40.69 -2.38 -31.50
C VAL A 122 -41.54 -3.22 -32.44
N PHE A 123 -41.17 -4.48 -32.63
CA PHE A 123 -41.79 -5.37 -33.63
C PHE A 123 -42.67 -6.43 -32.98
N MET A 124 -43.53 -6.07 -32.02
CA MET A 124 -44.37 -6.99 -31.25
C MET A 124 -45.35 -7.87 -32.08
N HIS A 125 -45.65 -7.47 -33.30
CA HIS A 125 -46.65 -8.12 -34.14
C HIS A 125 -46.07 -9.00 -35.26
N VAL A 126 -44.78 -9.32 -35.21
CA VAL A 126 -44.14 -10.20 -36.22
C VAL A 126 -44.68 -11.62 -36.05
N PRO A 127 -45.20 -12.26 -37.12
CA PRO A 127 -45.65 -13.64 -37.06
C PRO A 127 -44.49 -14.54 -36.59
N PHE A 128 -44.79 -15.46 -35.65
CA PHE A 128 -43.79 -16.29 -34.95
C PHE A 128 -42.78 -15.55 -34.09
N GLY A 129 -42.96 -14.23 -33.83
CA GLY A 129 -42.04 -13.40 -33.04
C GLY A 129 -41.68 -14.00 -31.69
N ASN A 130 -42.65 -14.56 -30.94
CA ASN A 130 -42.41 -15.19 -29.64
C ASN A 130 -41.49 -16.42 -29.74
N TRP A 131 -41.60 -17.22 -30.81
CA TRP A 131 -40.69 -18.37 -31.03
C TRP A 131 -39.27 -17.95 -31.37
N ILE A 132 -39.13 -16.90 -32.18
CA ILE A 132 -37.80 -16.33 -32.50
C ILE A 132 -37.17 -15.75 -31.23
N MET A 133 -37.92 -15.00 -30.44
CA MET A 133 -37.46 -14.44 -29.17
C MET A 133 -37.05 -15.54 -28.18
N MET A 134 -37.84 -16.62 -28.09
CA MET A 134 -37.50 -17.78 -27.27
C MET A 134 -36.17 -18.41 -27.66
N VAL A 135 -35.91 -18.63 -28.94
CA VAL A 135 -34.68 -19.24 -29.44
C VAL A 135 -33.48 -18.31 -29.18
N LEU A 136 -33.63 -17.02 -29.43
CA LEU A 136 -32.58 -16.03 -29.16
C LEU A 136 -32.23 -15.93 -27.67
N ALA A 137 -33.25 -15.84 -26.81
CA ALA A 137 -33.08 -15.79 -25.36
C ALA A 137 -32.39 -17.09 -24.85
N LEU A 138 -32.86 -18.24 -25.30
CA LEU A 138 -32.25 -19.53 -24.94
C LEU A 138 -30.80 -19.61 -25.38
N ALA A 139 -30.48 -19.15 -26.60
CA ALA A 139 -29.11 -19.08 -27.08
C ALA A 139 -28.22 -18.19 -26.19
N ILE A 140 -28.74 -17.01 -25.80
CA ILE A 140 -27.99 -16.11 -24.87
C ILE A 140 -27.76 -16.81 -23.53
N MET A 141 -28.76 -17.44 -22.96
CA MET A 141 -28.70 -18.14 -21.68
C MET A 141 -27.69 -19.30 -21.72
N ILE A 142 -27.66 -20.13 -22.75
CA ILE A 142 -26.82 -21.32 -22.86
C ILE A 142 -25.39 -20.95 -23.22
N PHE A 143 -25.16 -20.11 -24.22
CA PHE A 143 -23.79 -19.85 -24.73
C PHE A 143 -23.07 -18.76 -23.95
N PHE A 144 -23.75 -17.71 -23.51
CA PHE A 144 -23.12 -16.56 -22.85
C PHE A 144 -23.45 -16.48 -21.37
N GLY A 145 -24.60 -16.96 -20.93
CA GLY A 145 -25.07 -16.95 -19.55
C GLY A 145 -24.70 -18.20 -18.73
N ARG A 146 -24.13 -19.25 -19.36
CA ARG A 146 -23.88 -20.55 -18.72
C ARG A 146 -23.19 -20.45 -17.35
N SER A 147 -22.20 -19.57 -17.23
CA SER A 147 -21.46 -19.37 -15.97
C SER A 147 -22.37 -18.93 -14.82
N PHE A 148 -23.37 -18.07 -15.08
CA PHE A 148 -24.31 -17.62 -14.05
C PHE A 148 -25.17 -18.77 -13.53
N TYR A 149 -25.63 -19.65 -14.41
CA TYR A 149 -26.47 -20.78 -14.01
C TYR A 149 -25.66 -21.84 -13.25
N VAL A 150 -24.51 -22.22 -13.77
CA VAL A 150 -23.65 -23.25 -13.13
C VAL A 150 -23.18 -22.78 -11.75
N ASN A 151 -22.64 -21.56 -11.66
CA ASN A 151 -22.14 -21.03 -10.39
C ASN A 151 -23.32 -20.67 -9.46
N GLY A 152 -24.37 -20.05 -9.97
CA GLY A 152 -25.56 -19.67 -9.19
C GLY A 152 -26.22 -20.86 -8.49
N VAL A 153 -26.44 -21.97 -9.24
CA VAL A 153 -27.04 -23.19 -8.66
C VAL A 153 -26.07 -23.85 -7.67
N ARG A 154 -24.79 -23.97 -8.02
CA ARG A 154 -23.77 -24.57 -7.15
C ARG A 154 -23.67 -23.85 -5.78
N HIS A 155 -23.69 -22.54 -5.79
CA HIS A 155 -23.62 -21.73 -4.56
C HIS A 155 -24.94 -21.74 -3.79
N ALA A 156 -26.08 -21.69 -4.48
CA ALA A 156 -27.41 -21.77 -3.83
C ALA A 156 -27.59 -23.09 -3.08
N LEU A 157 -27.20 -24.23 -3.68
CA LEU A 157 -27.26 -25.55 -3.04
C LEU A 157 -26.40 -25.67 -1.78
N LYS A 158 -25.33 -24.85 -1.69
CA LYS A 158 -24.46 -24.79 -0.49
C LYS A 158 -24.94 -23.75 0.56
N GLY A 159 -26.13 -23.15 0.36
CA GLY A 159 -26.65 -22.10 1.24
C GLY A 159 -25.88 -20.77 1.19
N LYS A 160 -25.04 -20.58 0.17
CA LYS A 160 -24.18 -19.39 -0.02
C LYS A 160 -24.58 -18.65 -1.31
N ALA A 161 -25.85 -18.20 -1.40
CA ALA A 161 -26.34 -17.46 -2.56
C ALA A 161 -25.51 -16.19 -2.83
N ASN A 162 -25.25 -15.93 -4.11
CA ASN A 162 -24.45 -14.81 -4.57
C ASN A 162 -25.12 -14.07 -5.75
N MET A 163 -24.41 -13.11 -6.37
CA MET A 163 -24.89 -12.38 -7.53
C MET A 163 -25.32 -13.32 -8.69
N ASP A 164 -24.52 -14.34 -8.98
CA ASP A 164 -24.83 -15.28 -10.07
C ASP A 164 -26.13 -16.04 -9.79
N THR A 165 -26.44 -16.30 -8.50
CA THR A 165 -27.74 -16.88 -8.08
C THR A 165 -28.91 -15.95 -8.38
N LEU A 166 -28.78 -14.64 -8.10
CA LEU A 166 -29.84 -13.67 -8.40
C LEU A 166 -30.10 -13.51 -9.90
N VAL A 167 -29.01 -13.44 -10.69
CA VAL A 167 -29.10 -13.35 -12.15
C VAL A 167 -29.74 -14.62 -12.73
N ALA A 168 -29.27 -15.80 -12.30
CA ALA A 168 -29.82 -17.07 -12.76
C ALA A 168 -31.32 -17.20 -12.39
N LEU A 169 -31.70 -16.83 -11.18
CA LEU A 169 -33.08 -16.90 -10.71
C LEU A 169 -33.97 -15.95 -11.48
N SER A 170 -33.60 -14.66 -11.59
CA SER A 170 -34.39 -13.63 -12.27
C SER A 170 -34.60 -13.93 -13.75
N THR A 171 -33.52 -14.32 -14.45
CA THR A 171 -33.62 -14.65 -15.90
C THR A 171 -34.34 -15.96 -16.15
N SER A 172 -34.24 -16.98 -15.27
CA SER A 172 -34.99 -18.21 -15.36
C SER A 172 -36.48 -17.96 -15.15
N ILE A 173 -36.87 -17.16 -14.17
CA ILE A 173 -38.26 -16.82 -13.90
C ILE A 173 -38.88 -16.11 -15.12
N ALA A 174 -38.20 -15.09 -15.65
CA ALA A 174 -38.66 -14.36 -16.82
C ALA A 174 -38.80 -15.26 -18.07
N PHE A 175 -37.81 -16.14 -18.30
CA PHE A 175 -37.82 -17.09 -19.41
C PHE A 175 -38.92 -18.14 -19.27
N LEU A 176 -39.07 -18.80 -18.12
CA LEU A 176 -40.08 -19.85 -17.88
C LEU A 176 -41.51 -19.30 -17.96
N PHE A 177 -41.74 -18.09 -17.44
CA PHE A 177 -43.00 -17.43 -17.57
C PHE A 177 -43.34 -17.14 -19.03
N SER A 178 -42.39 -16.62 -19.80
CA SER A 178 -42.58 -16.35 -21.24
C SER A 178 -42.78 -17.63 -22.04
N LEU A 179 -42.08 -18.71 -21.67
CA LEU A 179 -42.27 -20.04 -22.27
C LEU A 179 -43.68 -20.57 -22.02
N PHE A 180 -44.17 -20.46 -20.77
CA PHE A 180 -45.53 -20.84 -20.44
C PHE A 180 -46.54 -20.06 -21.26
N ASN A 181 -46.41 -18.74 -21.39
CA ASN A 181 -47.28 -17.89 -22.16
C ASN A 181 -47.24 -18.18 -23.66
N THR A 182 -46.09 -18.62 -24.19
CA THR A 182 -45.94 -19.00 -25.59
C THR A 182 -46.60 -20.37 -25.89
N LEU A 183 -46.44 -21.34 -24.97
CA LEU A 183 -46.98 -22.69 -25.14
C LEU A 183 -48.47 -22.81 -24.81
N CYS A 184 -48.96 -22.07 -23.83
CA CYS A 184 -50.32 -22.13 -23.29
C CYS A 184 -51.02 -20.76 -23.31
N PRO A 185 -51.12 -20.06 -24.47
CA PRO A 185 -51.74 -18.73 -24.52
C PRO A 185 -53.22 -18.75 -24.13
N GLY A 186 -53.93 -19.88 -24.38
CA GLY A 186 -55.34 -20.06 -24.04
C GLY A 186 -55.65 -19.93 -22.55
N PHE A 187 -54.69 -20.16 -21.67
CA PHE A 187 -54.90 -20.02 -20.23
C PHE A 187 -55.22 -18.56 -19.82
N TRP A 188 -54.51 -17.60 -20.39
CA TRP A 188 -54.71 -16.18 -20.13
C TRP A 188 -55.88 -15.61 -20.94
N LEU A 189 -56.00 -16.00 -22.21
CA LEU A 189 -57.12 -15.58 -23.07
C LEU A 189 -58.48 -16.04 -22.50
N GLY A 190 -58.54 -17.24 -21.89
CA GLY A 190 -59.74 -17.71 -21.18
C GLY A 190 -60.12 -16.88 -19.94
N LYS A 191 -59.18 -16.08 -19.40
CA LYS A 191 -59.41 -15.13 -18.30
C LYS A 191 -59.53 -13.68 -18.77
N GLY A 192 -59.56 -13.43 -20.07
CA GLY A 192 -59.63 -12.07 -20.65
C GLY A 192 -58.33 -11.26 -20.52
N LEU A 193 -57.20 -11.95 -20.35
CA LEU A 193 -55.87 -11.32 -20.20
C LEU A 193 -54.98 -11.65 -21.42
N GLU A 194 -54.17 -10.70 -21.85
CA GLU A 194 -53.19 -10.92 -22.91
C GLU A 194 -51.96 -11.68 -22.42
N PRO A 195 -51.46 -12.71 -23.15
CA PRO A 195 -50.29 -13.47 -22.78
C PRO A 195 -49.01 -12.70 -23.14
N HIS A 196 -48.55 -11.79 -22.27
CA HIS A 196 -47.28 -11.07 -22.46
C HIS A 196 -46.07 -11.97 -22.26
N VAL A 197 -45.07 -11.80 -23.13
CA VAL A 197 -43.77 -12.48 -23.03
C VAL A 197 -42.69 -11.48 -22.67
N TYR A 198 -41.62 -11.95 -21.99
CA TYR A 198 -40.51 -11.16 -21.47
C TYR A 198 -39.16 -11.84 -21.74
N TYR A 199 -39.03 -12.50 -22.91
CA TYR A 199 -37.78 -13.13 -23.34
C TYR A 199 -36.66 -12.11 -23.49
N GLU A 200 -37.00 -10.89 -23.94
CA GLU A 200 -36.04 -9.77 -24.07
C GLU A 200 -35.43 -9.40 -22.72
N ALA A 201 -36.22 -9.44 -21.63
CA ALA A 201 -35.70 -9.18 -20.30
C ALA A 201 -34.61 -10.20 -19.91
N SER A 202 -34.83 -11.50 -20.15
CA SER A 202 -33.87 -12.54 -19.84
C SER A 202 -32.52 -12.35 -20.57
N GLY A 203 -32.57 -12.03 -21.87
CA GLY A 203 -31.36 -11.82 -22.68
C GLY A 203 -30.63 -10.54 -22.35
N VAL A 204 -31.38 -9.42 -22.23
CA VAL A 204 -30.80 -8.08 -21.98
C VAL A 204 -30.19 -7.99 -20.57
N ILE A 205 -30.82 -8.62 -19.56
CA ILE A 205 -30.23 -8.70 -18.20
C ILE A 205 -28.86 -9.36 -18.27
N ILE A 206 -28.72 -10.51 -18.95
CA ILE A 206 -27.42 -11.20 -19.10
C ILE A 206 -26.40 -10.29 -19.82
N ALA A 207 -26.83 -9.60 -20.89
CA ALA A 207 -25.94 -8.71 -21.65
C ALA A 207 -25.43 -7.52 -20.79
N PHE A 208 -26.30 -6.87 -20.01
CA PHE A 208 -25.90 -5.79 -19.11
C PHE A 208 -25.01 -6.26 -17.96
N VAL A 209 -25.30 -7.43 -17.38
CA VAL A 209 -24.46 -8.00 -16.31
C VAL A 209 -23.07 -8.36 -16.84
N LEU A 210 -22.97 -8.94 -18.04
CA LEU A 210 -21.69 -9.20 -18.70
C LEU A 210 -20.93 -7.91 -19.01
N LEU A 211 -21.63 -6.87 -19.48
CA LEU A 211 -21.04 -5.55 -19.70
C LEU A 211 -20.49 -4.96 -18.38
N GLY A 212 -21.27 -5.02 -17.30
CA GLY A 212 -20.84 -4.59 -15.98
C GLY A 212 -19.57 -5.32 -15.53
N LYS A 213 -19.52 -6.66 -15.66
CA LYS A 213 -18.32 -7.47 -15.37
C LYS A 213 -17.13 -7.10 -16.25
N LEU A 214 -17.35 -6.84 -17.54
CA LEU A 214 -16.26 -6.43 -18.44
C LEU A 214 -15.67 -5.06 -18.06
N MET A 215 -16.52 -4.10 -17.71
CA MET A 215 -16.09 -2.79 -17.22
C MET A 215 -15.34 -2.90 -15.89
N GLU A 216 -15.81 -3.76 -15.00
CA GLU A 216 -15.15 -4.08 -13.73
C GLU A 216 -13.73 -4.63 -13.94
N GLU A 217 -13.56 -5.65 -14.81
CA GLU A 217 -12.26 -6.23 -15.11
C GLU A 217 -11.31 -5.22 -15.78
N ARG A 218 -11.82 -4.40 -16.69
CA ARG A 218 -11.04 -3.32 -17.30
C ARG A 218 -10.54 -2.33 -16.25
N ALA A 219 -11.35 -2.02 -15.27
CA ALA A 219 -11.02 -1.12 -14.19
C ALA A 219 -9.96 -1.69 -13.25
N LYS A 220 -10.10 -2.95 -12.82
CA LYS A 220 -9.10 -3.65 -12.00
C LYS A 220 -7.73 -3.62 -12.68
N ASN A 221 -7.67 -3.90 -13.98
CA ASN A 221 -6.43 -3.85 -14.75
C ASN A 221 -5.81 -2.45 -14.82
N SER A 222 -6.61 -1.39 -14.84
CA SER A 222 -6.14 0.00 -14.85
C SER A 222 -5.61 0.46 -13.49
N THR A 223 -6.12 -0.06 -12.38
CA THR A 223 -5.69 0.31 -11.02
C THR A 223 -4.35 -0.32 -10.63
N SER A 224 -3.95 -1.44 -11.25
CA SER A 224 -2.65 -2.10 -11.03
C SER A 224 -1.48 -1.45 -11.78
N SER A 225 -1.69 -0.36 -12.51
CA SER A 225 -0.66 0.24 -13.38
C SER A 225 0.56 0.79 -12.62
N ALA A 226 0.38 1.30 -11.39
CA ALA A 226 1.46 1.83 -10.57
C ALA A 226 2.49 0.75 -10.19
N ILE A 227 2.04 -0.43 -9.75
CA ILE A 227 2.93 -1.57 -9.45
C ILE A 227 3.64 -2.04 -10.70
N LYS A 228 2.93 -2.13 -11.84
CA LYS A 228 3.55 -2.50 -13.12
C LYS A 228 4.63 -1.51 -13.54
N GLY A 229 4.47 -0.23 -13.21
CA GLY A 229 5.51 0.78 -13.39
C GLY A 229 6.77 0.46 -12.59
N LEU A 230 6.62 0.15 -11.29
CA LEU A 230 7.73 -0.23 -10.42
C LEU A 230 8.40 -1.54 -10.87
N MET A 231 7.62 -2.58 -11.17
CA MET A 231 8.17 -3.85 -11.70
C MET A 231 8.89 -3.67 -13.04
N GLY A 232 8.48 -2.73 -13.86
CA GLY A 232 9.12 -2.37 -15.13
C GLY A 232 10.46 -1.66 -14.98
N LEU A 233 10.87 -1.26 -13.76
CA LEU A 233 12.18 -0.67 -13.50
C LEU A 233 13.29 -1.71 -13.57
N GLN A 234 13.05 -2.95 -13.18
CA GLN A 234 14.06 -4.02 -13.25
C GLN A 234 14.24 -4.49 -14.69
N PRO A 235 15.47 -4.53 -15.24
CA PRO A 235 15.73 -5.13 -16.55
C PRO A 235 15.53 -6.64 -16.50
N LYS A 236 15.43 -7.30 -17.64
CA LYS A 236 15.24 -8.75 -17.70
C LYS A 236 16.55 -9.52 -17.78
N THR A 237 17.61 -8.88 -18.25
CA THR A 237 18.94 -9.45 -18.46
C THR A 237 19.99 -8.57 -17.79
N ALA A 238 21.14 -9.14 -17.50
CA ALA A 238 22.32 -8.48 -16.93
C ALA A 238 23.58 -8.97 -17.64
N ARG A 239 24.67 -8.18 -17.60
CA ARG A 239 25.97 -8.54 -18.18
C ARG A 239 26.87 -9.10 -17.06
N LEU A 240 26.94 -10.42 -16.97
CA LEU A 240 27.83 -11.12 -16.05
C LEU A 240 29.28 -11.05 -16.58
N VAL A 241 30.23 -10.71 -15.72
CA VAL A 241 31.66 -10.70 -16.04
C VAL A 241 32.31 -11.95 -15.43
N THR A 242 32.74 -12.89 -16.28
CA THR A 242 33.47 -14.10 -15.85
C THR A 242 34.78 -14.19 -16.62
N ASP A 243 35.90 -14.25 -15.91
CA ASP A 243 37.24 -14.33 -16.50
C ASP A 243 37.52 -13.22 -17.52
N GLY A 244 37.04 -11.98 -17.26
CA GLY A 244 37.24 -10.83 -18.13
C GLY A 244 36.36 -10.82 -19.40
N ARG A 245 35.41 -11.73 -19.53
CA ARG A 245 34.42 -11.77 -20.63
C ARG A 245 33.03 -11.36 -20.12
N GLU A 246 32.36 -10.56 -20.91
CA GLU A 246 30.95 -10.19 -20.64
C GLU A 246 30.01 -11.17 -21.33
N GLU A 247 29.09 -11.74 -20.58
CA GLU A 247 28.00 -12.60 -21.07
C GLU A 247 26.65 -12.03 -20.63
N GLU A 248 25.69 -11.95 -21.53
CA GLU A 248 24.33 -11.53 -21.20
C GLU A 248 23.53 -12.71 -20.66
N VAL A 249 23.13 -12.63 -19.39
CA VAL A 249 22.40 -13.69 -18.69
C VAL A 249 21.05 -13.14 -18.16
N PRO A 250 20.02 -14.00 -18.03
CA PRO A 250 18.81 -13.63 -17.30
C PRO A 250 19.14 -13.24 -15.85
N ILE A 251 18.46 -12.23 -15.30
CA ILE A 251 18.68 -11.80 -13.91
C ILE A 251 18.42 -12.93 -12.92
N SER A 252 17.49 -13.84 -13.22
CA SER A 252 17.20 -15.02 -12.38
C SER A 252 18.41 -15.92 -12.13
N ASN A 253 19.43 -15.86 -12.99
CA ASN A 253 20.63 -16.68 -12.89
C ASN A 253 21.76 -16.01 -12.09
N LEU A 254 21.58 -14.74 -11.70
CA LEU A 254 22.56 -14.02 -10.89
C LEU A 254 22.55 -14.52 -9.46
N GLN A 255 23.74 -14.60 -8.88
CA GLN A 255 23.96 -14.96 -7.48
C GLN A 255 24.73 -13.86 -6.75
N VAL A 256 24.61 -13.81 -5.43
CA VAL A 256 25.41 -12.90 -4.58
C VAL A 256 26.91 -13.19 -4.81
N GLY A 257 27.71 -12.14 -4.95
CA GLY A 257 29.14 -12.23 -5.31
C GLY A 257 29.44 -12.23 -6.80
N ASN A 258 28.43 -12.28 -7.68
CA ASN A 258 28.66 -12.15 -9.12
C ASN A 258 29.08 -10.73 -9.48
N VAL A 259 30.02 -10.60 -10.43
CA VAL A 259 30.45 -9.31 -10.96
C VAL A 259 29.64 -8.97 -12.19
N VAL A 260 28.99 -7.80 -12.18
CA VAL A 260 28.11 -7.32 -13.25
C VAL A 260 28.66 -6.02 -13.83
N SER A 261 28.68 -5.94 -15.17
CA SER A 261 29.04 -4.72 -15.91
C SER A 261 27.78 -3.91 -16.23
N VAL A 262 27.82 -2.59 -15.96
CA VAL A 262 26.71 -1.67 -16.27
C VAL A 262 27.21 -0.52 -17.12
N ARG A 263 26.63 -0.35 -18.30
CA ARG A 263 27.00 0.68 -19.27
C ARG A 263 26.15 1.94 -19.12
N PRO A 264 26.59 3.09 -19.66
CA PRO A 264 25.78 4.32 -19.66
C PRO A 264 24.42 4.11 -20.33
N GLY A 265 23.37 4.61 -19.70
CA GLY A 265 21.98 4.45 -20.11
C GLY A 265 21.31 3.12 -19.72
N GLU A 266 22.06 2.17 -19.17
CA GLU A 266 21.50 0.90 -18.71
C GLU A 266 20.93 1.02 -17.28
N LYS A 267 19.89 0.21 -17.00
CA LYS A 267 19.36 0.04 -15.65
C LYS A 267 20.23 -0.91 -14.87
N ILE A 268 20.48 -0.60 -13.60
CA ILE A 268 21.19 -1.46 -12.68
C ILE A 268 20.32 -2.69 -12.35
N PRO A 269 20.82 -3.93 -12.59
CA PRO A 269 19.98 -5.13 -12.53
C PRO A 269 19.69 -5.64 -11.12
N VAL A 270 20.64 -5.50 -10.19
CA VAL A 270 20.60 -6.01 -8.82
C VAL A 270 21.23 -5.01 -7.86
N ASP A 271 21.01 -5.14 -6.55
CA ASP A 271 21.75 -4.29 -5.59
C ASP A 271 23.19 -4.78 -5.46
N GLY A 272 24.11 -3.85 -5.32
CA GLY A 272 25.51 -4.21 -5.23
C GLY A 272 26.42 -3.08 -4.78
N THR A 273 27.71 -3.39 -4.72
CA THR A 273 28.79 -2.43 -4.42
C THR A 273 29.64 -2.22 -5.66
N LEU A 274 29.93 -0.98 -5.99
CA LEU A 274 30.75 -0.61 -7.13
C LEU A 274 32.20 -1.03 -6.90
N LEU A 275 32.76 -1.86 -7.79
CA LEU A 275 34.14 -2.37 -7.68
C LEU A 275 35.13 -1.48 -8.41
N GLN A 276 34.82 -1.11 -9.65
CA GLN A 276 35.69 -0.32 -10.51
C GLN A 276 34.90 0.65 -11.36
N GLY A 277 35.47 1.83 -11.59
CA GLY A 277 34.86 2.91 -12.35
C GLY A 277 34.25 3.96 -11.44
N SER A 278 33.64 4.96 -12.04
CA SER A 278 32.81 5.97 -11.38
C SER A 278 31.72 6.39 -12.32
N SER A 279 30.56 6.72 -11.78
CA SER A 279 29.43 7.15 -12.58
C SER A 279 28.50 8.06 -11.80
N SER A 280 27.67 8.79 -12.55
CA SER A 280 26.52 9.51 -12.04
C SER A 280 25.28 8.62 -12.24
N VAL A 281 24.62 8.22 -11.16
CA VAL A 281 23.48 7.30 -11.14
C VAL A 281 22.21 8.08 -10.81
N ASP A 282 21.20 7.96 -11.67
CA ASP A 282 19.87 8.51 -11.42
C ASP A 282 19.07 7.54 -10.53
N GLU A 283 18.95 7.92 -9.27
CA GLU A 283 18.19 7.19 -8.24
C GLU A 283 16.77 7.75 -8.04
N SER A 284 16.33 8.72 -8.87
CA SER A 284 15.07 9.45 -8.69
C SER A 284 13.84 8.54 -8.64
N MET A 285 13.88 7.40 -9.33
CA MET A 285 12.79 6.42 -9.34
C MET A 285 12.59 5.72 -7.98
N LEU A 286 13.63 5.67 -7.15
CA LEU A 286 13.61 5.09 -5.81
C LEU A 286 13.64 6.18 -4.74
N SER A 287 14.61 7.11 -4.83
CA SER A 287 14.83 8.15 -3.82
C SER A 287 13.94 9.39 -4.01
N GLY A 288 13.38 9.61 -5.21
CA GLY A 288 12.63 10.83 -5.54
C GLY A 288 13.49 12.07 -5.75
N GLU A 289 14.80 11.99 -5.52
CA GLU A 289 15.70 13.11 -5.70
C GLU A 289 16.06 13.27 -7.20
N PRO A 290 15.78 14.43 -7.82
CA PRO A 290 15.97 14.59 -9.25
C PRO A 290 17.44 14.75 -9.69
N ILE A 291 18.33 14.97 -8.73
CA ILE A 291 19.77 15.18 -9.01
C ILE A 291 20.47 13.82 -8.96
N PRO A 292 21.12 13.39 -10.06
CA PRO A 292 21.88 12.15 -10.08
C PRO A 292 23.03 12.17 -9.06
N VAL A 293 23.25 11.05 -8.39
CA VAL A 293 24.25 10.88 -7.35
C VAL A 293 25.54 10.35 -7.95
N GLU A 294 26.66 10.99 -7.66
CA GLU A 294 27.99 10.46 -8.05
C GLU A 294 28.33 9.23 -7.20
N LYS A 295 28.73 8.16 -7.87
CA LYS A 295 29.12 6.88 -7.26
C LYS A 295 30.55 6.54 -7.64
N ASN A 296 31.34 6.19 -6.65
CA ASN A 296 32.74 5.80 -6.76
C ASN A 296 32.92 4.34 -6.31
N ALA A 297 34.10 3.78 -6.51
CA ALA A 297 34.43 2.44 -6.03
C ALA A 297 34.23 2.35 -4.50
N GLY A 298 33.48 1.34 -4.06
CA GLY A 298 33.04 1.14 -2.68
C GLY A 298 31.62 1.62 -2.37
N ASP A 299 31.01 2.43 -3.24
CA ASP A 299 29.65 2.93 -3.03
C ASP A 299 28.59 1.89 -3.38
N ARG A 300 27.49 1.93 -2.64
CA ARG A 300 26.32 1.08 -2.89
C ARG A 300 25.50 1.63 -4.07
N VAL A 301 25.04 0.71 -4.93
CA VAL A 301 24.13 0.97 -6.05
C VAL A 301 22.91 0.05 -5.94
N LEU A 302 21.75 0.55 -6.39
CA LEU A 302 20.45 -0.10 -6.19
C LEU A 302 19.85 -0.57 -7.51
N ALA A 303 19.18 -1.72 -7.48
CA ALA A 303 18.44 -2.26 -8.60
C ALA A 303 17.35 -1.31 -9.11
N GLY A 304 17.22 -1.18 -10.44
CA GLY A 304 16.19 -0.34 -11.07
C GLY A 304 16.59 1.11 -11.28
N THR A 305 17.70 1.60 -10.69
CA THR A 305 18.27 2.92 -10.96
C THR A 305 18.98 2.96 -12.31
N ILE A 306 19.24 4.13 -12.85
CA ILE A 306 19.77 4.30 -14.23
C ILE A 306 21.20 4.87 -14.17
N ASN A 307 22.12 4.14 -14.76
CA ASN A 307 23.50 4.63 -14.96
C ASN A 307 23.52 5.70 -16.04
N GLN A 308 23.92 6.94 -15.73
CA GLN A 308 23.92 8.05 -16.70
C GLN A 308 25.25 8.24 -17.42
N LYS A 309 26.39 8.21 -16.68
CA LYS A 309 27.72 8.52 -17.22
C LYS A 309 28.70 7.42 -16.81
N GLY A 310 29.68 7.17 -17.65
CA GLY A 310 30.69 6.17 -17.35
C GLY A 310 30.16 4.72 -17.35
N ALA A 311 31.04 3.76 -17.58
CA ALA A 311 30.77 2.35 -17.38
C ALA A 311 31.45 1.92 -16.07
N PHE A 312 30.81 1.04 -15.34
CA PHE A 312 31.37 0.51 -14.10
C PHE A 312 31.10 -0.99 -13.95
N THR A 313 31.86 -1.64 -13.12
CA THR A 313 31.60 -2.99 -12.65
C THR A 313 31.22 -2.97 -11.17
N MET A 314 30.26 -3.80 -10.81
CA MET A 314 29.72 -3.92 -9.46
C MET A 314 29.68 -5.38 -9.03
N GLU A 315 29.83 -5.65 -7.73
CA GLU A 315 29.57 -6.94 -7.12
C GLU A 315 28.14 -7.00 -6.60
N ALA A 316 27.40 -8.03 -6.97
CA ALA A 316 26.03 -8.23 -6.51
C ALA A 316 26.01 -8.58 -5.01
N THR A 317 25.37 -7.73 -4.19
CA THR A 317 25.18 -7.96 -2.75
C THR A 317 23.79 -8.54 -2.42
N SER A 318 22.78 -8.23 -3.23
CA SER A 318 21.42 -8.75 -3.09
C SER A 318 20.83 -9.04 -4.47
N VAL A 319 20.16 -10.19 -4.61
CA VAL A 319 19.59 -10.64 -5.90
C VAL A 319 18.14 -11.09 -5.75
N GLY A 320 17.38 -11.05 -6.84
CA GLY A 320 15.99 -11.54 -6.86
C GLY A 320 15.08 -10.82 -5.86
N GLY A 321 14.40 -11.57 -5.01
CA GLY A 321 13.43 -11.04 -4.02
C GLY A 321 14.04 -10.25 -2.87
N THR A 322 15.36 -10.28 -2.68
CA THR A 322 16.06 -9.59 -1.59
C THR A 322 16.54 -8.18 -1.97
N THR A 323 16.42 -7.77 -3.23
CA THR A 323 16.75 -6.39 -3.65
C THR A 323 15.77 -5.37 -3.05
N VAL A 324 16.23 -4.15 -2.78
CA VAL A 324 15.40 -3.05 -2.24
C VAL A 324 14.16 -2.82 -3.11
N LEU A 325 14.33 -2.80 -4.44
CA LEU A 325 13.22 -2.66 -5.37
C LEU A 325 12.19 -3.80 -5.24
N ALA A 326 12.67 -5.04 -5.13
CA ALA A 326 11.79 -6.20 -4.96
C ALA A 326 11.03 -6.16 -3.63
N GLN A 327 11.67 -5.72 -2.55
CA GLN A 327 11.04 -5.53 -1.25
C GLN A 327 9.96 -4.43 -1.30
N ILE A 328 10.22 -3.30 -1.96
CA ILE A 328 9.22 -2.25 -2.20
C ILE A 328 8.01 -2.81 -2.95
N VAL A 329 8.24 -3.54 -4.05
CA VAL A 329 7.17 -4.16 -4.83
C VAL A 329 6.36 -5.14 -3.98
N GLN A 330 7.03 -5.98 -3.18
CA GLN A 330 6.39 -6.95 -2.31
C GLN A 330 5.57 -6.27 -1.20
N MET A 331 6.08 -5.20 -0.59
CA MET A 331 5.32 -4.41 0.39
C MET A 331 4.04 -3.84 -0.23
N VAL A 332 4.12 -3.24 -1.41
CA VAL A 332 2.94 -2.67 -2.09
C VAL A 332 1.94 -3.75 -2.48
N GLN A 333 2.40 -4.93 -2.93
CA GLN A 333 1.53 -6.08 -3.23
C GLN A 333 0.83 -6.61 -1.98
N SER A 334 1.57 -6.78 -0.89
CA SER A 334 1.03 -7.22 0.41
C SER A 334 0.02 -6.22 0.96
N ALA A 335 0.33 -4.93 0.85
CA ALA A 335 -0.57 -3.86 1.25
C ALA A 335 -1.89 -3.90 0.48
N GLN A 336 -1.83 -4.10 -0.83
CA GLN A 336 -3.03 -4.25 -1.66
C GLN A 336 -3.83 -5.52 -1.35
N GLY A 337 -3.18 -6.58 -0.85
CA GLY A 337 -3.82 -7.80 -0.38
C GLY A 337 -4.56 -7.64 0.95
N SER A 338 -4.29 -6.61 1.72
CA SER A 338 -4.87 -6.40 3.05
C SER A 338 -6.30 -5.85 2.99
N LYS A 339 -7.11 -6.16 4.03
CA LYS A 339 -8.48 -5.66 4.17
C LYS A 339 -8.56 -4.51 5.17
N ALA A 340 -9.15 -3.40 4.74
CA ALA A 340 -9.49 -2.31 5.64
C ALA A 340 -10.59 -2.73 6.64
N PRO A 341 -10.61 -2.16 7.86
CA PRO A 341 -11.69 -2.37 8.82
C PRO A 341 -13.08 -2.10 8.24
N VAL A 342 -13.24 -1.03 7.46
CA VAL A 342 -14.50 -0.70 6.79
C VAL A 342 -14.95 -1.80 5.82
N GLN A 343 -14.03 -2.49 5.15
CA GLN A 343 -14.36 -3.57 4.22
C GLN A 343 -14.97 -4.78 4.93
N ARG A 344 -14.52 -5.10 6.15
CA ARG A 344 -15.09 -6.20 6.94
C ARG A 344 -16.58 -5.96 7.25
N ILE A 345 -16.96 -4.70 7.52
CA ILE A 345 -18.35 -4.32 7.75
C ILE A 345 -19.17 -4.51 6.47
N VAL A 346 -18.63 -4.07 5.33
CA VAL A 346 -19.25 -4.20 4.01
C VAL A 346 -19.46 -5.68 3.65
N ASP A 347 -18.46 -6.54 3.86
CA ASP A 347 -18.54 -7.97 3.60
C ASP A 347 -19.63 -8.64 4.46
N LYS A 348 -19.76 -8.28 5.73
CA LYS A 348 -20.81 -8.77 6.63
C LYS A 348 -22.21 -8.36 6.16
N ILE A 349 -22.38 -7.09 5.76
CA ILE A 349 -23.65 -6.58 5.21
C ILE A 349 -23.98 -7.33 3.93
N SER A 350 -23.03 -7.54 3.03
CA SER A 350 -23.22 -8.24 1.75
C SER A 350 -23.70 -9.68 1.94
N GLY A 351 -23.22 -10.38 2.97
CA GLY A 351 -23.65 -11.75 3.28
C GLY A 351 -25.11 -11.88 3.70
N ILE A 352 -25.67 -10.85 4.34
CA ILE A 352 -27.07 -10.80 4.78
C ILE A 352 -27.98 -10.27 3.67
N PHE A 353 -27.43 -9.45 2.78
CA PHE A 353 -28.20 -8.69 1.79
C PHE A 353 -28.95 -9.58 0.80
N VAL A 354 -28.30 -10.62 0.25
CA VAL A 354 -28.91 -11.50 -0.77
C VAL A 354 -30.16 -12.24 -0.24
N PRO A 355 -30.13 -12.90 0.92
CA PRO A 355 -31.33 -13.49 1.52
C PRO A 355 -32.46 -12.47 1.75
N VAL A 356 -32.15 -11.27 2.23
CA VAL A 356 -33.12 -10.20 2.47
C VAL A 356 -33.78 -9.76 1.16
N VAL A 357 -33.02 -9.63 0.09
CA VAL A 357 -33.52 -9.24 -1.23
C VAL A 357 -34.46 -10.30 -1.80
N VAL A 358 -34.11 -11.58 -1.68
CA VAL A 358 -34.98 -12.67 -2.12
C VAL A 358 -36.30 -12.62 -1.36
N LEU A 359 -36.28 -12.38 -0.06
CA LEU A 359 -37.49 -12.21 0.76
C LEU A 359 -38.29 -10.98 0.31
N LEU A 360 -37.64 -9.83 0.09
CA LEU A 360 -38.33 -8.61 -0.39
C LEU A 360 -38.97 -8.80 -1.77
N SER A 361 -38.28 -9.51 -2.68
CA SER A 361 -38.83 -9.86 -3.99
C SER A 361 -40.09 -10.73 -3.85
N PHE A 362 -40.05 -11.74 -2.98
CA PHE A 362 -41.21 -12.59 -2.69
C PHE A 362 -42.35 -11.80 -2.06
N LEU A 363 -42.05 -10.93 -1.08
CA LEU A 363 -43.06 -10.05 -0.48
C LEU A 363 -43.67 -9.09 -1.51
N THR A 364 -42.88 -8.53 -2.40
CA THR A 364 -43.34 -7.69 -3.50
C THR A 364 -44.31 -8.45 -4.38
N PHE A 365 -43.97 -9.67 -4.77
CA PHE A 365 -44.85 -10.54 -5.57
C PHE A 365 -46.18 -10.77 -4.87
N VAL A 366 -46.17 -11.16 -3.59
CA VAL A 366 -47.38 -11.42 -2.81
C VAL A 366 -48.24 -10.15 -2.63
N CYS A 367 -47.62 -9.02 -2.32
CA CYS A 367 -48.32 -7.74 -2.17
C CYS A 367 -49.11 -7.35 -3.46
N TRP A 368 -48.45 -7.48 -4.61
CA TRP A 368 -49.12 -7.22 -5.88
C TRP A 368 -50.33 -8.13 -6.15
N LEU A 369 -50.23 -9.43 -5.79
CA LEU A 369 -51.35 -10.37 -5.94
C LEU A 369 -52.48 -10.09 -4.96
N VAL A 370 -52.17 -9.72 -3.73
CA VAL A 370 -53.15 -9.41 -2.69
C VAL A 370 -53.91 -8.11 -3.02
N ILE A 371 -53.21 -7.08 -3.49
CA ILE A 371 -53.81 -5.77 -3.78
C ILE A 371 -54.49 -5.75 -5.12
N GLY A 372 -53.90 -6.36 -6.17
CA GLY A 372 -54.38 -6.27 -7.55
C GLY A 372 -55.12 -7.50 -8.06
N GLY A 373 -55.12 -8.61 -7.33
CA GLY A 373 -55.75 -9.87 -7.75
C GLY A 373 -55.03 -10.52 -8.96
N GLU A 374 -55.70 -11.49 -9.57
CA GLU A 374 -55.13 -12.29 -10.69
C GLU A 374 -54.79 -11.44 -11.94
N SER A 375 -55.49 -10.33 -12.16
CA SER A 375 -55.22 -9.43 -13.28
C SER A 375 -53.87 -8.75 -13.24
N TYR A 376 -53.25 -8.65 -12.05
CA TYR A 376 -51.94 -8.02 -11.84
C TYR A 376 -50.80 -9.03 -11.77
N PHE A 377 -51.00 -10.29 -12.09
CA PHE A 377 -50.00 -11.35 -12.02
C PHE A 377 -48.72 -11.00 -12.80
N SER A 378 -48.84 -10.50 -14.05
CA SER A 378 -47.69 -10.06 -14.85
C SER A 378 -46.93 -8.92 -14.20
N TYR A 379 -47.61 -7.95 -13.58
CA TYR A 379 -47.00 -6.85 -12.85
C TYR A 379 -46.30 -7.33 -11.58
N ALA A 380 -46.92 -8.26 -10.85
CA ALA A 380 -46.34 -8.91 -9.68
C ALA A 380 -45.02 -9.60 -10.01
N LEU A 381 -44.98 -10.37 -11.10
CA LEU A 381 -43.82 -11.09 -11.56
C LEU A 381 -42.69 -10.14 -12.02
N LEU A 382 -43.04 -9.15 -12.85
CA LEU A 382 -42.07 -8.16 -13.32
C LEU A 382 -41.46 -7.35 -12.19
N SER A 383 -42.27 -6.89 -11.22
CA SER A 383 -41.79 -6.16 -10.06
C SER A 383 -40.86 -7.02 -9.22
N ALA A 384 -41.21 -8.29 -8.97
CA ALA A 384 -40.39 -9.22 -8.23
C ALA A 384 -39.05 -9.48 -8.95
N VAL A 385 -39.05 -9.71 -10.26
CA VAL A 385 -37.83 -9.86 -11.06
C VAL A 385 -37.00 -8.58 -11.05
N SER A 386 -37.63 -7.41 -11.20
CA SER A 386 -36.95 -6.12 -11.14
C SER A 386 -36.27 -5.87 -9.80
N VAL A 387 -36.90 -6.24 -8.68
CA VAL A 387 -36.32 -6.19 -7.33
C VAL A 387 -35.08 -7.09 -7.23
N LEU A 388 -35.15 -8.34 -7.74
CA LEU A 388 -34.00 -9.25 -7.75
C LEU A 388 -32.82 -8.68 -8.53
N VAL A 389 -33.09 -8.06 -9.67
CA VAL A 389 -32.06 -7.51 -10.55
C VAL A 389 -31.45 -6.24 -9.97
N ILE A 390 -32.27 -5.24 -9.58
CA ILE A 390 -31.77 -3.93 -9.11
C ILE A 390 -31.01 -4.05 -7.80
N ALA A 391 -31.34 -5.03 -6.99
CA ALA A 391 -30.72 -5.22 -5.69
C ALA A 391 -29.34 -5.90 -5.75
N CYS A 392 -28.79 -6.22 -6.93
CA CYS A 392 -27.43 -6.78 -7.01
C CYS A 392 -26.40 -5.77 -6.47
N PRO A 393 -25.63 -6.06 -5.40
CA PRO A 393 -24.66 -5.14 -4.86
C PRO A 393 -23.31 -5.21 -5.59
N CYS A 394 -23.35 -5.18 -6.97
CA CYS A 394 -22.17 -5.39 -7.80
C CYS A 394 -21.04 -4.38 -7.51
N ALA A 395 -21.40 -3.10 -7.35
CA ALA A 395 -20.44 -2.03 -7.08
C ALA A 395 -19.85 -2.08 -5.65
N LEU A 396 -20.56 -2.67 -4.69
CA LEU A 396 -20.18 -2.69 -3.28
C LEU A 396 -18.85 -3.44 -3.04
N GLY A 397 -18.67 -4.55 -3.75
CA GLY A 397 -17.42 -5.35 -3.67
C GLY A 397 -16.18 -4.64 -4.19
N LEU A 398 -16.36 -3.61 -5.04
CA LEU A 398 -15.27 -2.82 -5.61
C LEU A 398 -15.03 -1.50 -4.87
N ALA A 399 -15.99 -1.00 -4.13
CA ALA A 399 -15.98 0.34 -3.56
C ALA A 399 -14.74 0.64 -2.71
N THR A 400 -14.36 -0.28 -1.83
CA THR A 400 -13.18 -0.15 -0.96
C THR A 400 -11.89 -0.58 -1.66
N PRO A 401 -11.79 -1.79 -2.28
CA PRO A 401 -10.52 -2.25 -2.84
C PRO A 401 -9.97 -1.37 -3.96
N THR A 402 -10.83 -0.86 -4.86
CA THR A 402 -10.36 0.01 -5.95
C THR A 402 -9.80 1.34 -5.44
N ALA A 403 -10.44 1.94 -4.44
CA ALA A 403 -9.94 3.16 -3.82
C ALA A 403 -8.61 2.94 -3.10
N LEU A 404 -8.48 1.82 -2.36
CA LEU A 404 -7.23 1.44 -1.70
C LEU A 404 -6.10 1.20 -2.70
N MET A 405 -6.36 0.42 -3.76
CA MET A 405 -5.35 0.13 -4.78
C MET A 405 -4.83 1.42 -5.45
N VAL A 406 -5.73 2.36 -5.78
CA VAL A 406 -5.33 3.65 -6.37
C VAL A 406 -4.59 4.50 -5.35
N GLY A 407 -5.06 4.56 -4.10
CA GLY A 407 -4.44 5.34 -3.03
C GLY A 407 -3.03 4.85 -2.67
N MET A 408 -2.87 3.54 -2.46
CA MET A 408 -1.56 2.94 -2.17
C MET A 408 -0.62 3.05 -3.37
N GLY A 409 -1.14 2.84 -4.61
CA GLY A 409 -0.34 3.01 -5.82
C GLY A 409 0.17 4.43 -5.98
N LYS A 410 -0.68 5.43 -5.73
CA LYS A 410 -0.28 6.84 -5.73
C LYS A 410 0.70 7.16 -4.60
N GLY A 411 0.53 6.56 -3.42
CA GLY A 411 1.49 6.66 -2.32
C GLY A 411 2.87 6.18 -2.74
N ALA A 412 2.95 5.01 -3.34
CA ALA A 412 4.21 4.43 -3.83
C ALA A 412 4.87 5.31 -4.93
N GLU A 413 4.08 5.88 -5.86
CA GLU A 413 4.56 6.85 -6.85
C GLU A 413 5.11 8.14 -6.19
N GLN A 414 4.64 8.47 -5.00
CA GLN A 414 5.08 9.63 -4.20
C GLN A 414 6.09 9.25 -3.11
N HIS A 415 6.74 8.09 -3.19
CA HIS A 415 7.74 7.58 -2.23
C HIS A 415 7.17 7.37 -0.80
N ILE A 416 5.87 7.14 -0.69
CA ILE A 416 5.15 6.84 0.55
C ILE A 416 4.69 5.38 0.49
N LEU A 417 5.34 4.49 1.23
CA LEU A 417 4.95 3.09 1.33
C LEU A 417 4.02 2.89 2.52
N ILE A 418 2.85 2.32 2.28
CA ILE A 418 1.85 2.02 3.30
C ILE A 418 1.74 0.50 3.40
N LYS A 419 2.02 -0.04 4.58
CA LYS A 419 2.15 -1.48 4.82
C LYS A 419 0.84 -2.25 4.63
N ASP A 420 -0.28 -1.64 4.98
CA ASP A 420 -1.60 -2.25 4.84
C ASP A 420 -2.76 -1.23 4.83
N ALA A 421 -3.95 -1.71 4.54
CA ALA A 421 -5.16 -0.89 4.52
C ALA A 421 -5.56 -0.38 5.93
N PHE A 422 -5.15 -1.06 6.99
CA PHE A 422 -5.36 -0.64 8.37
C PHE A 422 -4.52 0.59 8.70
N ALA A 423 -3.24 0.58 8.29
CA ALA A 423 -2.34 1.72 8.41
C ALA A 423 -2.90 2.95 7.70
N LEU A 424 -3.39 2.79 6.45
CA LEU A 424 -4.00 3.87 5.69
C LEU A 424 -5.26 4.43 6.38
N GLU A 425 -6.15 3.58 6.89
CA GLU A 425 -7.36 4.03 7.57
C GLU A 425 -7.06 4.73 8.90
N ASN A 426 -6.04 4.27 9.66
CA ASN A 426 -5.64 4.91 10.92
C ASN A 426 -4.90 6.23 10.69
N LEU A 427 -4.04 6.31 9.67
CA LEU A 427 -3.35 7.54 9.31
C LEU A 427 -4.33 8.70 9.02
N CYS A 428 -5.49 8.39 8.43
CA CYS A 428 -6.57 9.36 8.23
C CYS A 428 -7.09 9.98 9.54
N LYS A 429 -7.06 9.21 10.64
CA LYS A 429 -7.62 9.58 11.95
C LYS A 429 -6.61 10.29 12.85
N VAL A 430 -5.35 10.36 12.45
CA VAL A 430 -4.29 11.02 13.22
C VAL A 430 -4.61 12.49 13.44
N ASP A 431 -4.56 12.90 14.69
CA ASP A 431 -4.72 14.29 15.16
C ASP A 431 -3.45 14.81 15.83
N THR A 432 -2.54 13.93 16.24
CA THR A 432 -1.31 14.25 16.93
C THR A 432 -0.13 13.52 16.29
N VAL A 433 0.93 14.24 15.96
CA VAL A 433 2.18 13.70 15.43
C VAL A 433 3.29 13.93 16.44
N VAL A 434 3.99 12.87 16.81
CA VAL A 434 5.18 12.93 17.66
C VAL A 434 6.40 12.67 16.78
N LEU A 435 7.31 13.63 16.75
CA LEU A 435 8.54 13.61 15.96
C LEU A 435 9.74 13.38 16.85
N ASP A 436 10.56 12.40 16.51
CA ASP A 436 11.92 12.34 17.05
C ASP A 436 12.77 13.47 16.47
N LYS A 437 13.84 13.87 17.13
CA LYS A 437 14.74 14.90 16.63
C LYS A 437 15.70 14.33 15.58
N THR A 438 16.51 13.36 16.01
CA THR A 438 17.71 12.91 15.29
C THR A 438 17.31 12.05 14.07
N GLY A 439 17.85 12.38 12.89
CA GLY A 439 17.49 11.65 11.64
C GLY A 439 16.09 11.93 11.11
N THR A 440 15.18 12.48 11.93
CA THR A 440 13.79 12.83 11.54
C THR A 440 13.68 14.32 11.21
N LEU A 441 13.81 15.21 12.19
CA LEU A 441 13.81 16.66 11.99
C LEU A 441 15.16 17.18 11.52
N THR A 442 16.22 16.46 11.83
CA THR A 442 17.61 16.77 11.49
C THR A 442 18.16 15.77 10.47
N GLU A 443 19.30 16.06 9.88
CA GLU A 443 19.95 15.21 8.88
C GLU A 443 20.47 13.88 9.47
N GLY A 444 20.63 13.81 10.81
CA GLY A 444 21.13 12.64 11.53
C GLY A 444 22.66 12.47 11.41
N VAL A 445 23.32 13.42 10.79
CA VAL A 445 24.78 13.44 10.61
C VAL A 445 25.31 14.71 11.27
N PRO A 446 26.10 14.60 12.35
CA PRO A 446 26.76 15.75 12.94
C PRO A 446 27.72 16.39 11.93
N VAL A 447 27.79 17.71 11.92
CA VAL A 447 28.74 18.47 11.10
C VAL A 447 29.38 19.57 11.93
N VAL A 448 30.65 19.93 11.60
CA VAL A 448 31.29 21.10 12.18
C VAL A 448 30.60 22.33 11.61
N THR A 449 29.89 23.05 12.48
CA THR A 449 29.14 24.24 12.10
C THR A 449 29.93 25.52 12.20
N ASP A 450 30.88 25.55 13.13
CA ASP A 450 31.76 26.69 13.35
C ASP A 450 33.10 26.24 13.99
N SER A 451 34.15 27.02 13.82
CA SER A 451 35.45 26.76 14.40
C SER A 451 36.11 28.06 14.82
N TYR A 452 36.78 28.07 15.97
CA TYR A 452 37.55 29.19 16.44
C TYR A 452 39.02 28.76 16.69
N TRP A 453 39.95 29.28 15.88
CA TRP A 453 41.37 29.04 15.99
C TRP A 453 42.02 30.16 16.78
N ILE A 454 42.87 29.77 17.75
CA ILE A 454 43.63 30.70 18.63
C ILE A 454 44.98 31.03 18.02
N SER A 455 45.50 30.14 17.19
CA SER A 455 46.81 30.25 16.52
C SER A 455 46.64 30.54 15.03
N ASP A 456 47.47 31.42 14.48
CA ASP A 456 47.45 31.76 13.03
C ASP A 456 48.14 30.68 12.15
N ASP A 457 48.90 29.74 12.73
CA ASP A 457 49.61 28.68 12.00
C ASP A 457 48.74 27.40 11.92
N ASN A 458 47.70 27.47 11.11
CA ASN A 458 46.63 26.47 11.11
C ASN A 458 46.95 25.18 10.35
N ILE A 459 47.80 25.21 9.28
CA ILE A 459 47.93 24.09 8.34
C ILE A 459 48.48 22.83 9.04
N ARG A 460 49.54 22.95 9.79
CA ARG A 460 50.18 21.82 10.51
C ARG A 460 49.22 21.25 11.58
N TYR A 461 48.47 22.11 12.25
CA TYR A 461 47.51 21.71 13.28
C TYR A 461 46.30 20.98 12.70
N LEU A 462 45.87 21.28 11.46
CA LEU A 462 44.82 20.54 10.74
C LEU A 462 45.26 19.10 10.47
N ASP A 463 46.50 18.85 10.02
CA ASP A 463 47.03 17.52 9.73
C ASP A 463 47.11 16.65 11.00
N VAL A 464 47.56 17.24 12.13
CA VAL A 464 47.61 16.53 13.41
C VAL A 464 46.19 16.21 13.92
N LEU A 465 45.25 17.15 13.82
CA LEU A 465 43.85 16.95 14.20
C LEU A 465 43.21 15.83 13.35
N TYR A 466 43.46 15.83 12.03
CA TYR A 466 42.99 14.79 11.12
C TYR A 466 43.53 13.42 11.53
N THR A 467 44.80 13.31 11.83
CA THR A 467 45.45 12.06 12.26
C THR A 467 44.93 11.56 13.62
N ALA A 468 44.60 12.47 14.53
CA ALA A 468 44.05 12.15 15.84
C ALA A 468 42.64 11.57 15.70
N GLU A 469 41.79 12.22 14.92
CA GLU A 469 40.37 11.82 14.75
C GLU A 469 40.20 10.61 13.82
N GLN A 470 41.14 10.36 12.88
CA GLN A 470 41.12 9.15 12.04
C GLN A 470 41.20 7.84 12.86
N LYS A 471 41.80 7.89 14.04
CA LYS A 471 41.93 6.76 14.96
C LYS A 471 40.84 6.73 16.04
N SER A 472 39.93 7.71 16.03
CA SER A 472 38.87 7.84 17.00
C SER A 472 37.60 7.13 16.49
N GLU A 473 36.94 6.34 17.35
CA GLU A 473 35.67 5.68 17.06
C GLU A 473 34.45 6.53 17.48
N HIS A 474 34.68 7.77 17.92
CA HIS A 474 33.59 8.61 18.40
C HIS A 474 32.77 9.17 17.26
N PRO A 475 31.42 9.22 17.33
CA PRO A 475 30.57 9.74 16.24
C PRO A 475 30.91 11.17 15.80
N LEU A 476 31.40 12.03 16.70
CA LEU A 476 31.83 13.39 16.38
C LEU A 476 33.16 13.43 15.58
N ALA A 477 33.97 12.38 15.65
CA ALA A 477 35.21 12.29 14.90
C ALA A 477 34.96 12.31 13.38
N SER A 478 33.91 11.58 12.92
CA SER A 478 33.51 11.58 11.51
C SER A 478 33.15 12.97 10.99
N ALA A 479 32.50 13.80 11.82
CA ALA A 479 32.15 15.17 11.48
C ALA A 479 33.39 16.05 11.30
N ILE A 480 34.38 15.86 12.20
CA ILE A 480 35.65 16.59 12.18
C ILE A 480 36.47 16.14 10.97
N LEU A 481 36.53 14.84 10.68
CA LEU A 481 37.25 14.28 9.52
C LEU A 481 36.70 14.83 8.19
N CYS A 482 35.39 14.77 7.98
CA CYS A 482 34.78 15.32 6.79
C CYS A 482 35.11 16.80 6.57
N TRP A 483 35.04 17.61 7.64
CA TRP A 483 35.37 19.03 7.60
C TRP A 483 36.84 19.27 7.28
N LEU A 484 37.76 18.44 7.83
CA LEU A 484 39.19 18.52 7.58
C LEU A 484 39.59 18.07 6.17
N GLU A 485 38.91 17.08 5.60
CA GLU A 485 39.09 16.65 4.21
C GLU A 485 38.75 17.77 3.23
N GLU A 486 37.63 18.46 3.44
CA GLU A 486 37.27 19.66 2.67
C GLU A 486 38.32 20.78 2.79
N SER A 487 39.02 20.85 3.94
CA SER A 487 40.08 21.80 4.18
C SER A 487 41.44 21.36 3.63
N GLY A 488 41.53 20.15 3.05
CA GLY A 488 42.76 19.62 2.44
C GLY A 488 43.80 19.07 3.41
N ALA A 489 43.39 18.72 4.64
CA ALA A 489 44.26 18.12 5.67
C ALA A 489 44.80 16.75 5.24
N LYS A 490 46.03 16.41 5.69
CA LYS A 490 46.70 15.16 5.34
C LYS A 490 47.11 14.40 6.59
N VAL A 491 47.26 13.10 6.45
CA VAL A 491 47.73 12.23 7.51
C VAL A 491 49.19 12.54 7.80
N CYS A 492 49.57 12.71 9.08
CA CYS A 492 50.94 12.81 9.54
C CYS A 492 51.35 11.58 10.37
N GLU A 493 52.68 11.35 10.54
CA GLU A 493 53.17 10.27 11.38
C GLU A 493 52.91 10.56 12.85
N ALA A 494 52.27 9.58 13.54
CA ALA A 494 51.95 9.65 14.95
C ALA A 494 52.67 8.53 15.72
N GLU A 495 53.37 8.88 16.79
CA GLU A 495 54.14 7.97 17.61
C GLU A 495 53.29 7.16 18.58
N ASN A 496 52.33 7.81 19.28
CA ASN A 496 51.45 7.21 20.27
C ASN A 496 50.05 7.74 20.11
N PHE A 497 49.06 6.83 20.23
CA PHE A 497 47.64 7.18 20.28
C PHE A 497 47.00 6.57 21.52
N GLU A 498 46.20 7.34 22.25
CA GLU A 498 45.45 6.86 23.39
C GLU A 498 44.04 7.44 23.41
N SER A 499 43.05 6.57 23.53
CA SER A 499 41.66 6.96 23.75
C SER A 499 41.35 7.03 25.26
N LEU A 500 40.89 8.18 25.71
CA LEU A 500 40.50 8.45 27.09
C LEU A 500 39.00 8.38 27.21
N THR A 501 38.50 7.25 27.67
CA THR A 501 37.07 6.94 27.70
C THR A 501 36.20 8.08 28.28
N GLY A 502 35.23 8.56 27.50
CA GLY A 502 34.32 9.63 27.87
C GLY A 502 34.93 11.03 27.90
N ARG A 503 36.19 11.21 27.51
CA ARG A 503 36.88 12.50 27.55
C ARG A 503 37.43 12.95 26.21
N GLY A 504 37.97 12.03 25.38
CA GLY A 504 38.52 12.33 24.08
C GLY A 504 39.74 11.47 23.74
N VAL A 505 40.57 11.94 22.85
CA VAL A 505 41.78 11.25 22.38
C VAL A 505 43.03 12.10 22.59
N ARG A 506 44.18 11.44 22.78
CA ARG A 506 45.48 12.08 22.72
C ARG A 506 46.42 11.38 21.77
N ILE A 507 47.29 12.15 21.14
CA ILE A 507 48.25 11.69 20.14
C ILE A 507 49.57 12.39 20.36
N GLN A 508 50.66 11.71 20.07
CA GLN A 508 51.99 12.29 20.11
C GLN A 508 52.59 12.38 18.69
N VAL A 509 53.00 13.57 18.30
CA VAL A 509 53.63 13.87 16.99
C VAL A 509 54.87 14.65 17.23
N GLU A 510 56.04 14.15 16.72
CA GLU A 510 57.36 14.73 16.92
C GLU A 510 57.69 15.02 18.40
N GLY A 511 57.31 14.09 19.29
CA GLY A 511 57.58 14.22 20.73
C GLY A 511 56.62 15.19 21.46
N VAL A 512 55.70 15.87 20.77
CA VAL A 512 54.72 16.82 21.34
C VAL A 512 53.37 16.17 21.49
N THR A 513 52.72 16.37 22.64
CA THR A 513 51.41 15.79 22.92
C THR A 513 50.29 16.73 22.46
N TYR A 514 49.40 16.20 21.62
CA TYR A 514 48.13 16.85 21.21
C TYR A 514 46.94 16.08 21.78
N TRP A 515 45.86 16.77 22.01
CA TRP A 515 44.64 16.18 22.56
C TRP A 515 43.38 16.82 21.94
N VAL A 516 42.35 16.01 21.76
CA VAL A 516 41.04 16.42 21.23
C VAL A 516 39.97 15.82 22.10
N GLY A 517 38.99 16.61 22.55
CA GLY A 517 37.90 16.07 23.35
C GLY A 517 37.03 17.08 24.08
N SER A 518 36.38 16.59 25.13
CA SER A 518 35.44 17.37 25.96
C SER A 518 36.19 18.34 26.92
N GLN A 519 35.39 19.18 27.58
CA GLN A 519 35.90 20.09 28.62
C GLN A 519 36.68 19.35 29.74
N GLY A 520 36.27 18.10 30.05
CA GLY A 520 36.98 17.28 31.03
C GLY A 520 38.44 16.94 30.63
N LEU A 521 38.75 16.94 29.33
CA LEU A 521 40.12 16.76 28.85
C LEU A 521 40.91 18.05 28.96
N LEU A 522 40.31 19.17 28.67
CA LEU A 522 40.88 20.50 28.85
C LEU A 522 41.32 20.74 30.32
N ASP A 523 40.50 20.27 31.28
CA ASP A 523 40.81 20.38 32.71
C ASP A 523 42.04 19.51 33.10
N ILE A 524 42.19 18.32 32.52
CA ILE A 524 43.35 17.44 32.74
C ILE A 524 44.64 18.10 32.29
N PHE A 525 44.63 18.72 31.11
CA PHE A 525 45.79 19.39 30.56
C PHE A 525 45.99 20.82 31.09
N GLN A 526 45.11 21.29 31.98
CA GLN A 526 45.11 22.62 32.57
C GLN A 526 45.24 23.74 31.53
N ALA A 527 44.63 23.55 30.37
CA ALA A 527 44.68 24.51 29.28
C ALA A 527 43.76 25.72 29.58
N GLY A 528 44.29 26.92 29.54
CA GLY A 528 43.52 28.13 29.78
C GLY A 528 42.64 28.50 28.58
N ILE A 529 41.38 28.89 28.83
CA ILE A 529 40.46 29.41 27.81
C ILE A 529 40.55 30.94 27.80
N PRO A 530 40.94 31.58 26.68
CA PRO A 530 40.92 33.06 26.56
C PRO A 530 39.47 33.60 26.71
N GLU A 531 39.35 34.80 27.30
CA GLU A 531 38.05 35.41 27.62
C GLU A 531 37.14 35.57 26.39
N LYS A 532 37.73 35.89 25.22
CA LYS A 532 37.01 35.98 23.95
C LYS A 532 36.39 34.62 23.52
N VAL A 533 37.18 33.55 23.67
CA VAL A 533 36.77 32.18 23.32
C VAL A 533 35.71 31.68 24.28
N ARG A 534 35.81 32.01 25.56
CA ARG A 534 34.82 31.65 26.58
C ARG A 534 33.43 32.19 26.25
N LYS A 535 33.34 33.44 25.77
CA LYS A 535 32.06 34.02 25.33
C LYS A 535 31.49 33.26 24.11
N GLN A 536 32.35 32.92 23.16
CA GLN A 536 31.91 32.18 21.96
C GLN A 536 31.44 30.75 22.31
N ILE A 537 32.17 30.05 23.19
CA ILE A 537 31.76 28.74 23.71
C ILE A 537 30.40 28.84 24.39
N GLY A 538 30.22 29.87 25.24
CA GLY A 538 28.91 30.09 25.89
C GLY A 538 27.76 30.25 24.88
N GLN A 539 27.98 31.04 23.82
CA GLN A 539 27.00 31.17 22.73
C GLN A 539 26.71 29.85 22.04
N TRP A 540 27.74 29.09 21.63
CA TRP A 540 27.55 27.79 20.98
C TRP A 540 26.82 26.78 21.87
N GLN A 541 27.15 26.75 23.18
CA GLN A 541 26.47 25.91 24.16
C GLN A 541 25.00 26.37 24.39
N GLU A 542 24.76 27.70 24.42
CA GLU A 542 23.39 28.26 24.41
C GLU A 542 22.67 27.92 23.13
N ASP A 543 23.38 27.84 22.02
CA ASP A 543 22.89 27.41 20.73
C ASP A 543 22.68 25.89 20.61
N GLY A 544 22.92 25.11 21.68
CA GLY A 544 22.73 23.66 21.74
C GLY A 544 23.73 22.87 20.91
N GLN A 545 24.88 23.47 20.57
CA GLN A 545 25.95 22.82 19.83
C GLN A 545 26.88 22.07 20.79
N SER A 546 27.41 20.94 20.34
CA SER A 546 28.45 20.20 21.04
C SER A 546 29.78 20.88 20.79
N VAL A 547 30.51 21.19 21.88
CA VAL A 547 31.81 21.87 21.80
C VAL A 547 32.92 20.89 22.03
N VAL A 548 33.85 20.80 21.06
CA VAL A 548 35.07 19.97 21.10
C VAL A 548 36.28 20.88 21.19
N PHE A 549 37.18 20.56 22.12
CA PHE A 549 38.39 21.32 22.37
C PHE A 549 39.58 20.58 21.75
N TYR A 550 40.45 21.31 21.07
CA TYR A 550 41.70 20.81 20.51
C TYR A 550 42.86 21.59 21.07
N GLY A 551 43.84 20.90 21.60
CA GLY A 551 45.00 21.54 22.26
C GLY A 551 46.31 20.79 22.09
N GLN A 552 47.37 21.50 22.42
CA GLN A 552 48.78 21.03 22.46
C GLN A 552 49.31 21.23 23.88
N GLU A 553 49.68 20.16 24.57
CA GLU A 553 50.13 20.23 25.97
C GLU A 553 49.15 21.04 26.83
N THR A 554 49.60 22.15 27.44
CA THR A 554 48.77 23.07 28.26
C THR A 554 48.13 24.20 27.47
N ARG A 555 48.24 24.22 26.14
CA ARG A 555 47.77 25.30 25.27
C ARG A 555 46.56 24.88 24.46
N LEU A 556 45.45 25.63 24.53
CA LEU A 556 44.34 25.46 23.65
C LEU A 556 44.67 26.03 22.26
N LEU A 557 44.45 25.25 21.20
CA LEU A 557 44.71 25.61 19.81
C LEU A 557 43.43 26.04 19.08
N ALA A 558 42.39 25.23 19.24
CA ALA A 558 41.11 25.50 18.60
C ALA A 558 39.94 24.98 19.43
N VAL A 559 38.75 25.49 19.11
CA VAL A 559 37.48 25.02 19.61
C VAL A 559 36.54 24.85 18.42
N LEU A 560 35.92 23.67 18.34
CA LEU A 560 35.03 23.31 17.26
C LEU A 560 33.60 23.20 17.80
N ALA A 561 32.65 23.76 17.08
CA ALA A 561 31.25 23.60 17.36
C ALA A 561 30.64 22.60 16.39
N ILE A 562 29.97 21.58 16.90
CA ILE A 562 29.37 20.50 16.12
C ILE A 562 27.91 20.41 16.45
N SER A 563 27.06 20.34 15.42
CA SER A 563 25.62 20.11 15.59
C SER A 563 25.04 19.30 14.44
N ASP A 564 23.93 18.66 14.71
CA ASP A 564 23.10 17.99 13.69
C ASP A 564 22.16 19.03 13.08
N ARG A 565 22.29 19.28 11.79
CA ARG A 565 21.55 20.32 11.07
C ARG A 565 20.06 19.97 10.93
N ILE A 566 19.19 20.93 11.20
CA ILE A 566 17.75 20.80 10.88
C ILE A 566 17.61 20.73 9.37
N LYS A 567 16.84 19.75 8.88
CA LYS A 567 16.56 19.61 7.45
C LYS A 567 15.83 20.85 6.91
N PRO A 568 16.16 21.32 5.71
CA PRO A 568 15.54 22.51 5.12
C PRO A 568 14.00 22.42 5.04
N THR A 569 13.48 21.22 4.87
CA THR A 569 12.04 20.97 4.71
C THR A 569 11.28 20.79 6.00
N SER A 570 11.96 20.67 7.17
CA SER A 570 11.31 20.41 8.46
C SER A 570 10.37 21.52 8.90
N ALA A 571 10.76 22.79 8.73
CA ALA A 571 9.92 23.93 9.09
C ALA A 571 8.63 24.00 8.26
N GLU A 572 8.74 23.75 6.96
CA GLU A 572 7.57 23.74 6.07
C GLU A 572 6.66 22.55 6.35
N ALA A 573 7.21 21.35 6.64
CA ALA A 573 6.47 20.17 7.01
C ALA A 573 5.64 20.38 8.29
N VAL A 574 6.25 20.94 9.34
CA VAL A 574 5.57 21.27 10.60
C VAL A 574 4.44 22.28 10.36
N LYS A 575 4.70 23.32 9.57
CA LYS A 575 3.69 24.34 9.21
C LYS A 575 2.51 23.72 8.45
N GLU A 576 2.78 22.76 7.54
CA GLU A 576 1.74 22.10 6.75
C GLU A 576 0.92 21.12 7.61
N LEU A 577 1.55 20.42 8.58
CA LEU A 577 0.85 19.59 9.56
C LEU A 577 -0.12 20.43 10.40
N LYS A 578 0.34 21.58 10.92
CA LYS A 578 -0.50 22.50 11.69
C LYS A 578 -1.68 23.04 10.88
N LYS A 579 -1.48 23.36 9.59
CA LYS A 579 -2.59 23.77 8.69
C LYS A 579 -3.63 22.67 8.50
N GLN A 580 -3.20 21.39 8.58
CA GLN A 580 -4.12 20.25 8.54
C GLN A 580 -4.86 20.00 9.86
N GLY A 581 -4.61 20.82 10.90
CA GLY A 581 -5.19 20.71 12.23
C GLY A 581 -4.53 19.63 13.09
N ILE A 582 -3.27 19.26 12.79
CA ILE A 582 -2.51 18.22 13.48
C ILE A 582 -1.63 18.90 14.53
N GLU A 583 -1.68 18.40 15.75
CA GLU A 583 -0.82 18.80 16.84
C GLU A 583 0.55 18.15 16.71
N VAL A 584 1.62 18.94 16.83
CA VAL A 584 2.99 18.44 16.62
C VAL A 584 3.77 18.51 17.93
N HIS A 585 4.36 17.38 18.31
CA HIS A 585 5.19 17.21 19.52
C HIS A 585 6.60 16.81 19.14
N LEU A 586 7.60 17.37 19.83
CA LEU A 586 9.01 17.00 19.70
C LEU A 586 9.43 16.14 20.89
N LEU A 587 9.99 14.95 20.64
CA LEU A 587 10.70 14.17 21.64
C LEU A 587 12.18 14.08 21.30
N THR A 588 13.05 14.24 22.31
CA THR A 588 14.50 14.11 22.12
C THR A 588 15.19 13.65 23.39
N GLY A 589 16.25 12.86 23.25
CA GLY A 589 17.19 12.56 24.35
C GLY A 589 18.15 13.69 24.67
N ASP A 590 18.17 14.75 23.87
CA ASP A 590 19.03 15.91 24.10
C ASP A 590 18.58 16.74 25.32
N GLY A 591 19.50 17.57 25.80
CA GLY A 591 19.22 18.49 26.90
C GLY A 591 18.14 19.53 26.56
N VAL A 592 17.51 20.06 27.63
CA VAL A 592 16.36 20.96 27.56
C VAL A 592 16.60 22.17 26.64
N ARG A 593 17.77 22.79 26.69
CA ARG A 593 18.10 23.99 25.87
C ARG A 593 18.10 23.70 24.38
N THR A 594 18.68 22.56 23.96
CA THR A 594 18.67 22.11 22.56
C THR A 594 17.26 21.84 22.07
N ALA A 595 16.45 21.14 22.88
CA ALA A 595 15.06 20.84 22.56
C ALA A 595 14.21 22.10 22.41
N GLU A 596 14.34 23.05 23.35
CA GLU A 596 13.65 24.35 23.34
C GLU A 596 13.97 25.14 22.07
N ARG A 597 15.27 25.21 21.70
CA ARG A 597 15.69 25.92 20.50
C ARG A 597 15.15 25.30 19.21
N VAL A 598 15.23 23.97 19.08
CA VAL A 598 14.69 23.26 17.90
C VAL A 598 13.17 23.48 17.84
N ALA A 599 12.48 23.37 18.96
CA ALA A 599 11.05 23.61 19.04
C ALA A 599 10.68 25.06 18.65
N ALA A 600 11.44 26.05 19.14
CA ALA A 600 11.23 27.47 18.78
C ALA A 600 11.52 27.73 17.29
N THR A 601 12.61 27.15 16.74
CA THR A 601 12.97 27.33 15.32
C THR A 601 11.92 26.74 14.37
N LEU A 602 11.31 25.61 14.76
CA LEU A 602 10.30 24.90 13.97
C LEU A 602 8.86 25.29 14.36
N ASP A 603 8.69 26.25 15.29
CA ASP A 603 7.39 26.66 15.81
C ASP A 603 6.60 25.49 16.41
N ILE A 604 7.24 24.56 17.13
CA ILE A 604 6.61 23.42 17.81
C ILE A 604 6.26 23.85 19.24
N GLY A 605 4.95 23.79 19.59
CA GLY A 605 4.47 24.23 20.91
C GLY A 605 4.69 23.21 22.04
N TYR A 606 4.88 21.94 21.72
CA TYR A 606 5.02 20.85 22.69
C TYR A 606 6.33 20.13 22.49
N TYR A 607 7.20 20.10 23.50
CA TYR A 607 8.43 19.35 23.47
C TYR A 607 8.75 18.69 24.80
N LYS A 608 9.47 17.58 24.76
CA LYS A 608 10.01 16.89 25.94
C LYS A 608 11.47 16.51 25.67
N ALA A 609 12.36 16.99 26.53
CA ALA A 609 13.80 16.76 26.46
C ALA A 609 14.26 15.67 27.44
N GLU A 610 15.49 15.20 27.29
CA GLU A 610 16.15 14.22 28.17
C GLU A 610 15.36 12.90 28.28
N VAL A 611 14.68 12.49 27.17
CA VAL A 611 13.76 11.36 27.16
C VAL A 611 14.53 10.08 26.84
N MET A 612 14.47 9.11 27.74
CA MET A 612 14.99 7.77 27.49
C MET A 612 14.03 6.96 26.58
N PRO A 613 14.48 5.89 25.91
CA PRO A 613 13.61 5.11 25.01
C PRO A 613 12.28 4.66 25.63
N ASN A 614 12.30 4.20 26.90
CA ASN A 614 11.07 3.78 27.61
C ASN A 614 10.12 4.97 27.89
N ASP A 615 10.68 6.16 28.17
CA ASP A 615 9.87 7.34 28.45
C ASP A 615 9.14 7.84 27.20
N LYS A 616 9.67 7.56 26.00
CA LYS A 616 9.02 7.87 24.72
C LYS A 616 7.72 7.08 24.57
N GLU A 617 7.73 5.78 24.93
CA GLU A 617 6.53 4.95 24.94
C GLU A 617 5.49 5.46 25.94
N GLU A 618 5.89 5.77 27.18
CA GLU A 618 4.99 6.30 28.21
C GLU A 618 4.35 7.62 27.78
N TYR A 619 5.10 8.48 27.07
CA TYR A 619 4.57 9.72 26.54
C TYR A 619 3.46 9.48 25.52
N ILE A 620 3.64 8.54 24.60
CA ILE A 620 2.62 8.16 23.61
C ILE A 620 1.38 7.61 24.33
N ILE A 621 1.57 6.74 25.33
CA ILE A 621 0.46 6.20 26.16
C ILE A 621 -0.32 7.35 26.82
N SER A 622 0.37 8.35 27.36
CA SER A 622 -0.27 9.50 28.00
C SER A 622 -1.15 10.31 27.03
N LEU A 623 -0.70 10.48 25.79
CA LEU A 623 -1.48 11.16 24.74
C LEU A 623 -2.70 10.32 24.33
N GLN A 624 -2.52 8.99 24.19
CA GLN A 624 -3.61 8.08 23.87
C GLN A 624 -4.68 8.02 24.97
N GLN A 625 -4.28 8.11 26.24
CA GLN A 625 -5.21 8.20 27.39
C GLN A 625 -6.03 9.48 27.37
N GLN A 626 -5.52 10.56 26.79
CA GLN A 626 -6.26 11.82 26.54
C GLN A 626 -7.22 11.72 25.34
N GLY A 627 -7.31 10.55 24.70
CA GLY A 627 -8.16 10.33 23.52
C GLY A 627 -7.54 10.73 22.19
N LYS A 628 -6.25 11.11 22.16
CA LYS A 628 -5.52 11.49 20.94
C LYS A 628 -5.22 10.27 20.08
N LYS A 629 -5.21 10.46 18.77
CA LYS A 629 -4.75 9.49 17.77
C LYS A 629 -3.34 9.84 17.32
N VAL A 630 -2.37 9.10 17.85
CA VAL A 630 -0.96 9.44 17.78
C VAL A 630 -0.25 8.73 16.64
N ALA A 631 0.43 9.50 15.77
CA ALA A 631 1.45 8.96 14.89
C ALA A 631 2.84 9.27 15.46
N MET A 632 3.71 8.24 15.57
CA MET A 632 5.12 8.40 15.92
C MET A 632 5.97 8.33 14.66
N VAL A 633 6.88 9.29 14.49
CA VAL A 633 7.84 9.35 13.39
C VAL A 633 9.26 9.29 13.95
N GLY A 634 10.05 8.34 13.47
CA GLY A 634 11.42 8.12 13.93
C GLY A 634 12.27 7.35 12.92
N ASP A 635 13.56 7.16 13.23
CA ASP A 635 14.52 6.38 12.45
C ASP A 635 14.57 4.88 12.82
N GLY A 636 13.94 4.53 13.95
CA GLY A 636 13.64 3.16 14.40
C GLY A 636 14.68 2.48 15.27
N ILE A 637 15.91 2.94 15.39
CA ILE A 637 16.91 2.28 16.24
C ILE A 637 16.55 2.49 17.72
N ASN A 638 16.34 3.74 18.11
CA ASN A 638 16.06 4.14 19.49
C ASN A 638 14.56 4.27 19.81
N ASP A 639 13.71 4.22 18.77
CA ASP A 639 12.28 4.53 18.85
C ASP A 639 11.37 3.32 18.66
N SER A 640 11.93 2.11 18.53
CA SER A 640 11.20 0.90 18.18
C SER A 640 10.00 0.61 19.11
N GLN A 641 10.14 0.83 20.42
CA GLN A 641 9.07 0.66 21.41
C GLN A 641 7.97 1.71 21.22
N ALA A 642 8.35 2.98 21.05
CA ALA A 642 7.43 4.08 20.81
C ALA A 642 6.69 3.93 19.47
N LEU A 643 7.39 3.51 18.40
CA LEU A 643 6.82 3.19 17.11
C LEU A 643 5.79 2.05 17.21
N ALA A 644 6.14 0.95 17.92
CA ALA A 644 5.22 -0.17 18.10
C ALA A 644 3.97 0.19 18.91
N ARG A 645 4.07 1.17 19.82
CA ARG A 645 2.97 1.60 20.70
C ARG A 645 2.02 2.57 20.01
N ALA A 646 2.49 3.41 19.09
CA ALA A 646 1.70 4.43 18.42
C ALA A 646 0.51 3.83 17.63
N ASP A 647 -0.57 4.62 17.44
CA ASP A 647 -1.68 4.22 16.57
C ASP A 647 -1.22 4.08 15.10
N VAL A 648 -0.23 4.87 14.69
CA VAL A 648 0.46 4.75 13.40
C VAL A 648 1.96 4.95 13.60
N SER A 649 2.76 3.98 13.19
CA SER A 649 4.23 4.08 13.16
C SER A 649 4.71 4.51 11.77
N ILE A 650 5.61 5.49 11.74
CA ILE A 650 6.13 6.05 10.49
C ILE A 650 7.66 6.04 10.56
N ALA A 651 8.31 5.34 9.63
CA ALA A 651 9.76 5.30 9.51
C ALA A 651 10.24 6.24 8.39
N MET A 652 11.41 6.87 8.62
CA MET A 652 12.10 7.67 7.61
C MET A 652 13.06 6.77 6.81
N GLY A 653 13.21 6.99 5.50
CA GLY A 653 13.89 6.09 4.56
C GLY A 653 15.40 5.88 4.74
N LYS A 654 16.06 6.67 5.56
CA LYS A 654 17.43 6.40 6.05
C LYS A 654 17.44 5.55 7.33
N GLY A 655 16.25 5.15 7.84
CA GLY A 655 16.10 4.28 8.99
C GLY A 655 16.65 2.87 8.72
N THR A 656 16.92 2.14 9.78
CA THR A 656 17.41 0.77 9.69
C THR A 656 16.37 -0.16 9.08
N ASP A 657 16.81 -1.30 8.54
CA ASP A 657 15.93 -2.38 8.06
C ASP A 657 14.88 -2.78 9.12
N ILE A 658 15.25 -2.72 10.41
CA ILE A 658 14.36 -2.99 11.55
C ILE A 658 13.21 -1.97 11.64
N ALA A 659 13.48 -0.69 11.37
CA ALA A 659 12.44 0.34 11.39
C ALA A 659 11.42 0.15 10.26
N MET A 660 11.89 -0.23 9.09
CA MET A 660 11.03 -0.50 7.93
C MET A 660 10.15 -1.72 8.17
N ASP A 661 10.63 -2.73 8.89
CA ASP A 661 9.84 -3.93 9.22
C ASP A 661 8.72 -3.66 10.22
N VAL A 662 8.96 -2.78 11.20
CA VAL A 662 8.00 -2.45 12.26
C VAL A 662 7.01 -1.36 11.83
N ALA A 663 7.42 -0.44 10.97
CA ALA A 663 6.62 0.72 10.60
C ALA A 663 5.38 0.35 9.77
N MET A 664 4.27 1.02 10.07
CA MET A 664 3.03 0.95 9.27
C MET A 664 3.13 1.79 8.00
N VAL A 665 3.92 2.84 8.02
CA VAL A 665 4.18 3.72 6.88
C VAL A 665 5.67 3.99 6.80
N THR A 666 6.25 3.87 5.60
CA THR A 666 7.65 4.19 5.35
C THR A 666 7.74 5.33 4.32
N LEU A 667 8.43 6.39 4.69
CA LEU A 667 8.77 7.48 3.79
C LEU A 667 10.14 7.15 3.19
N ILE A 668 10.19 6.80 1.91
CA ILE A 668 11.42 6.28 1.26
C ILE A 668 12.56 7.32 1.28
N THR A 669 12.19 8.60 1.21
CA THR A 669 13.16 9.69 1.26
C THR A 669 13.32 10.26 2.66
N SER A 670 14.39 11.03 2.87
CA SER A 670 14.59 11.78 4.12
C SER A 670 13.74 13.07 4.19
N ASP A 671 12.93 13.37 3.17
CA ASP A 671 12.12 14.59 3.13
C ASP A 671 10.88 14.49 4.02
N LEU A 672 10.84 15.31 5.06
CA LEU A 672 9.72 15.35 6.00
C LEU A 672 8.42 15.89 5.39
N LEU A 673 8.46 16.58 4.23
CA LEU A 673 7.25 17.03 3.51
C LEU A 673 6.38 15.88 3.02
N LEU A 674 6.94 14.67 2.90
CA LEU A 674 6.15 13.48 2.59
C LEU A 674 5.14 13.14 3.69
N LEU A 675 5.40 13.50 4.95
CA LEU A 675 4.52 13.20 6.08
C LEU A 675 3.15 13.90 5.97
N PRO A 676 3.05 15.23 5.83
CA PRO A 676 1.77 15.87 5.58
C PRO A 676 1.12 15.41 4.27
N GLY A 677 1.93 15.03 3.27
CA GLY A 677 1.48 14.40 2.03
C GLY A 677 0.80 13.04 2.26
N ALA A 678 1.41 12.17 3.07
CA ALA A 678 0.88 10.86 3.43
C ALA A 678 -0.46 10.96 4.17
N ILE A 679 -0.58 11.88 5.12
CA ILE A 679 -1.82 12.11 5.87
C ILE A 679 -2.91 12.64 4.94
N ARG A 680 -2.59 13.56 4.04
CA ARG A 680 -3.52 14.09 3.03
C ARG A 680 -4.00 13.00 2.09
N LEU A 681 -3.10 12.18 1.57
CA LEU A 681 -3.42 11.04 0.70
C LEU A 681 -4.35 10.04 1.40
N SER A 682 -4.07 9.73 2.66
CA SER A 682 -4.91 8.87 3.48
C SER A 682 -6.33 9.45 3.65
N LYS A 683 -6.45 10.73 4.03
CA LYS A 683 -7.74 11.43 4.15
C LYS A 683 -8.53 11.44 2.84
N GLN A 684 -7.84 11.68 1.71
CA GLN A 684 -8.46 11.65 0.38
C GLN A 684 -8.95 10.25 0.01
N THR A 685 -8.13 9.21 0.26
CA THR A 685 -8.46 7.82 -0.06
C THR A 685 -9.65 7.32 0.78
N VAL A 686 -9.65 7.58 2.08
CA VAL A 686 -10.74 7.18 2.98
C VAL A 686 -12.04 7.92 2.62
N ARG A 687 -11.98 9.23 2.32
CA ARG A 687 -13.14 9.99 1.82
C ARG A 687 -13.70 9.37 0.53
N LEU A 688 -12.83 8.95 -0.36
CA LEU A 688 -13.21 8.29 -1.61
C LEU A 688 -13.89 6.94 -1.37
N ILE A 689 -13.41 6.15 -0.39
CA ILE A 689 -14.07 4.91 0.03
C ILE A 689 -15.50 5.18 0.45
N TYR A 690 -15.73 6.17 1.32
CA TYR A 690 -17.09 6.53 1.75
C TYR A 690 -17.97 7.03 0.60
N GLN A 691 -17.42 7.81 -0.33
CA GLN A 691 -18.14 8.23 -1.53
C GLN A 691 -18.52 7.04 -2.41
N ASN A 692 -17.60 6.09 -2.61
CA ASN A 692 -17.86 4.88 -3.37
C ASN A 692 -18.95 4.02 -2.73
N LEU A 693 -18.91 3.86 -1.41
CA LEU A 693 -19.94 3.15 -0.66
C LEU A 693 -21.30 3.84 -0.80
N PHE A 694 -21.34 5.18 -0.69
CA PHE A 694 -22.56 5.95 -0.91
C PHE A 694 -23.13 5.67 -2.31
N TRP A 695 -22.33 5.78 -3.36
CA TRP A 695 -22.79 5.48 -4.72
C TRP A 695 -23.23 4.03 -4.91
N ALA A 696 -22.52 3.07 -4.31
CA ALA A 696 -22.88 1.66 -4.39
C ALA A 696 -24.23 1.35 -3.72
N PHE A 697 -24.57 2.06 -2.64
CA PHE A 697 -25.84 1.85 -1.92
C PHE A 697 -27.01 2.64 -2.45
N ILE A 698 -26.80 3.89 -2.92
CA ILE A 698 -27.91 4.79 -3.28
C ILE A 698 -28.75 4.25 -4.43
N TYR A 699 -28.11 3.58 -5.41
CA TYR A 699 -28.82 2.93 -6.52
C TYR A 699 -29.78 1.85 -6.02
N ASN A 700 -29.38 1.08 -5.01
CA ASN A 700 -30.22 0.01 -4.44
C ASN A 700 -31.33 0.60 -3.55
N VAL A 701 -31.00 1.59 -2.70
CA VAL A 701 -31.95 2.22 -1.77
C VAL A 701 -33.09 2.90 -2.53
N ILE A 702 -32.80 3.57 -3.64
CA ILE A 702 -33.83 4.20 -4.50
C ILE A 702 -34.45 3.17 -5.44
N GLY A 703 -33.65 2.28 -6.00
CA GLY A 703 -34.09 1.35 -7.04
C GLY A 703 -35.01 0.26 -6.53
N ILE A 704 -34.81 -0.30 -5.33
CA ILE A 704 -35.68 -1.36 -4.80
C ILE A 704 -37.13 -0.90 -4.62
N PRO A 705 -37.46 0.24 -3.96
CA PRO A 705 -38.81 0.74 -3.89
C PRO A 705 -39.45 1.03 -5.26
N LEU A 706 -38.68 1.58 -6.20
CA LEU A 706 -39.15 1.84 -7.56
C LEU A 706 -39.47 0.53 -8.30
N ALA A 707 -38.59 -0.47 -8.17
CA ALA A 707 -38.79 -1.80 -8.75
C ALA A 707 -40.00 -2.53 -8.12
N ALA A 708 -40.19 -2.36 -6.82
CA ALA A 708 -41.38 -2.89 -6.13
C ALA A 708 -42.71 -2.24 -6.57
N GLY A 709 -42.65 -1.11 -7.28
CA GLY A 709 -43.85 -0.44 -7.83
C GLY A 709 -44.45 0.60 -6.92
N VAL A 710 -43.70 1.20 -5.99
CA VAL A 710 -44.21 2.25 -5.08
C VAL A 710 -44.77 3.46 -5.83
N LEU A 711 -44.28 3.77 -7.03
CA LEU A 711 -44.80 4.88 -7.86
C LEU A 711 -45.99 4.49 -8.73
N PHE A 712 -46.32 3.20 -8.86
CA PHE A 712 -47.39 2.75 -9.73
C PHE A 712 -48.76 3.35 -9.37
N PRO A 713 -49.16 3.45 -8.09
CA PRO A 713 -50.45 4.04 -7.73
C PRO A 713 -50.56 5.54 -8.07
N ILE A 714 -49.38 6.24 -8.19
CA ILE A 714 -49.32 7.69 -8.42
C ILE A 714 -49.33 8.02 -9.91
N ASN A 715 -48.51 7.33 -10.71
CA ASN A 715 -48.28 7.67 -12.11
C ASN A 715 -48.28 6.48 -13.08
N GLY A 716 -48.61 5.27 -12.61
CA GLY A 716 -48.62 4.04 -13.42
C GLY A 716 -47.23 3.54 -13.80
N LEU A 717 -46.13 4.10 -13.22
CA LEU A 717 -44.75 3.80 -13.60
C LEU A 717 -44.27 2.54 -12.88
N LEU A 718 -43.88 1.54 -13.67
CA LEU A 718 -43.15 0.35 -13.22
C LEU A 718 -41.72 0.33 -13.78
N LEU A 719 -40.77 0.00 -12.96
CA LEU A 719 -39.37 -0.14 -13.40
C LEU A 719 -39.21 -1.43 -14.19
N ASN A 720 -38.87 -1.30 -15.47
CA ASN A 720 -38.60 -2.46 -16.33
C ASN A 720 -37.25 -3.13 -15.85
N PRO A 721 -37.21 -4.49 -15.76
CA PRO A 721 -35.98 -5.23 -15.38
C PRO A 721 -34.74 -4.90 -16.22
N MET A 722 -34.94 -4.53 -17.50
CA MET A 722 -33.83 -4.10 -18.36
C MET A 722 -33.23 -2.78 -17.91
N LEU A 723 -34.07 -1.80 -17.54
CA LEU A 723 -33.59 -0.52 -16.99
C LEU A 723 -32.93 -0.72 -15.61
N ALA A 724 -33.44 -1.63 -14.80
CA ALA A 724 -32.85 -2.03 -13.55
C ALA A 724 -31.42 -2.58 -13.75
N SER A 725 -31.24 -3.48 -14.74
CA SER A 725 -29.93 -4.05 -15.05
C SER A 725 -28.92 -3.01 -15.61
N ALA A 726 -29.42 -2.07 -16.44
CA ALA A 726 -28.60 -0.96 -16.92
C ALA A 726 -28.13 -0.06 -15.77
N ALA A 727 -29.03 0.32 -14.85
CA ALA A 727 -28.68 1.13 -13.68
C ALA A 727 -27.60 0.46 -12.82
N MET A 728 -27.65 -0.87 -12.65
CA MET A 728 -26.66 -1.64 -11.94
C MET A 728 -25.28 -1.63 -12.63
N ALA A 729 -25.24 -1.76 -13.96
CA ALA A 729 -23.98 -1.63 -14.71
C ALA A 729 -23.36 -0.24 -14.52
N PHE A 730 -24.17 0.83 -14.58
CA PHE A 730 -23.71 2.20 -14.35
C PHE A 730 -23.25 2.44 -12.91
N SER A 731 -23.84 1.80 -11.91
CA SER A 731 -23.37 1.88 -10.51
C SER A 731 -21.91 1.45 -10.39
N SER A 732 -21.54 0.31 -10.98
CA SER A 732 -20.17 -0.18 -10.99
C SER A 732 -19.20 0.77 -11.70
N VAL A 733 -19.61 1.32 -12.84
CA VAL A 733 -18.82 2.31 -13.60
C VAL A 733 -18.61 3.59 -12.78
N SER A 734 -19.63 4.06 -12.08
CA SER A 734 -19.55 5.27 -11.23
C SER A 734 -18.52 5.13 -10.12
N VAL A 735 -18.49 3.99 -9.41
CA VAL A 735 -17.54 3.69 -8.35
C VAL A 735 -16.11 3.67 -8.88
N VAL A 736 -15.89 3.04 -10.04
CA VAL A 736 -14.58 2.95 -10.64
C VAL A 736 -14.07 4.30 -11.11
N LEU A 737 -14.89 5.07 -11.83
CA LEU A 737 -14.52 6.41 -12.30
C LEU A 737 -14.22 7.34 -11.13
N ASN A 738 -15.00 7.25 -10.03
CA ASN A 738 -14.73 8.01 -8.83
C ASN A 738 -13.38 7.61 -8.20
N SER A 739 -13.06 6.31 -8.15
CA SER A 739 -11.77 5.83 -7.65
C SER A 739 -10.58 6.32 -8.49
N LEU A 740 -10.70 6.28 -9.82
CA LEU A 740 -9.66 6.76 -10.72
C LEU A 740 -9.43 8.27 -10.63
N ARG A 741 -10.42 9.04 -10.16
CA ARG A 741 -10.28 10.49 -9.92
C ARG A 741 -9.12 10.80 -8.95
N LEU A 742 -8.86 9.93 -7.98
CA LEU A 742 -7.76 10.11 -7.02
C LEU A 742 -6.40 10.23 -7.72
N LYS A 743 -6.22 9.55 -8.86
CA LYS A 743 -4.97 9.61 -9.63
C LYS A 743 -4.66 11.04 -10.12
N PHE A 744 -5.69 11.84 -10.38
CA PHE A 744 -5.58 13.21 -10.88
C PHE A 744 -5.69 14.28 -9.79
N MET A 745 -6.01 13.94 -8.55
CA MET A 745 -6.04 14.88 -7.43
C MET A 745 -4.59 15.20 -7.02
N LYS A 746 -4.29 16.48 -6.80
CA LYS A 746 -2.99 16.95 -6.27
C LYS A 746 -2.93 16.81 -4.75
#